data_711c7181b467c0d6c500105ee04e6e88
#
_entry.id   711c7181b467c0d6c500105ee04e6e88
#
_cell.length_a   1.000
_cell.length_b   1.000
_cell.length_c   1.000
_cell.angle_alpha   90.00
_cell.angle_beta   90.00
_cell.angle_gamma   90.00
#
_symmetry.space_group_name_H-M   'P 1'
#
loop_
_entity.id
_entity.type
_entity.pdbx_description
1 polymer ?
#
loop_
_entity_poly.entity_id
_entity_poly.type
_entity_poly.pdbx_seq_one_letter_code
_entity_poly.pdbx_strand_id
1 'polypeptide(L)'
;MKKWIIILLFFFSVTVVRAAGTGEIVLQEARFHLGDAPAGWTEPGFDDSDWQTIAIPEKWHGEGMYAQYRIRFQVPDGFVKTAPYKRNAIFDLAFIDDCDEACLNGKLIGKSGRMPSEDGQAQSAWDKHRIYKVDARQLKEGENLLTVLVWNRRTRGGVYGGPFVVRMAQLDDLLEISCSEDGSADHCRISVSSDVRIRARLDVAGKEKRVRLKPGRVFKRDISYDGSEPVKLDVSIRDKRTGQIVRKSFTPKYCLTPPAPQEPRYNSPAVLGVRSGSPVYFRVPFSGLRPMTFKAYGLPEGLSFDEAMGVLSGSVGVAGEYPIRFEASNEAGSSEGSLLLKVGDTIALTPPMGWNSWNCWGLDVSEEKVYASARALIASGLADFGYSYVNIDDAWQGSERSDDGTLLPDERFPDIAGLGDYLHRNGLRLGIYSSPGNFTCGGYLGSLGFEQKDADTWNAWGVDYLKYDLCGYRSILDTLPVVKRADHMKPYHLMDAFLKRQPRDICYSICQYGLEEVWSWGASAGGNLWRTTGDITDTWDSVLRIGFTLQRDLWPFSGPGRWNDPDMLVVGRVGWGEGLRDSRLTADEQYSHVSLWALLAAPLIIGGDLSSLDRFTMNLLCNNEVIAIDQDPMGRQARCLMEKDSIQVWGRPLSDGSYAAGIFNMGDEALNVNIADILTESGWSGIGVCRDVWRQKECRETAAIPPHGVIMLKFNAIDAK
;
A
#
# COMPACT_ATOMS: atom_id res chain seq x y z
N MET A 1 -71.89 10.26 35.29
CA MET A 1 -70.95 9.79 34.28
C MET A 1 -69.96 10.89 33.98
N LYS A 2 -68.79 10.90 34.63
CA LYS A 2 -67.73 11.88 34.39
C LYS A 2 -66.76 11.27 33.37
N LYS A 3 -66.61 11.90 32.20
CA LYS A 3 -65.58 11.56 31.20
C LYS A 3 -64.25 12.15 31.62
N TRP A 4 -63.26 11.30 31.84
CA TRP A 4 -61.85 11.68 32.01
C TRP A 4 -61.25 11.75 30.61
N ILE A 5 -60.73 12.94 30.26
CA ILE A 5 -59.86 13.13 29.08
C ILE A 5 -58.42 12.91 29.57
N ILE A 6 -57.76 11.83 29.10
CA ILE A 6 -56.34 11.58 29.32
C ILE A 6 -55.61 12.33 28.19
N ILE A 7 -54.93 13.42 28.57
CA ILE A 7 -53.95 14.09 27.69
C ILE A 7 -52.64 13.31 27.78
N LEU A 8 -52.28 12.56 26.73
CA LEU A 8 -50.94 11.97 26.58
C LEU A 8 -49.98 13.09 26.16
N LEU A 9 -49.20 13.58 27.11
CA LEU A 9 -48.00 14.38 26.85
C LEU A 9 -46.88 13.45 26.32
N PHE A 10 -46.61 13.49 25.02
CA PHE A 10 -45.43 12.89 24.47
C PHE A 10 -44.21 13.74 24.89
N PHE A 11 -43.47 13.25 25.89
CA PHE A 11 -42.13 13.75 26.17
C PHE A 11 -41.19 13.21 25.10
N PHE A 12 -40.73 14.08 24.18
CA PHE A 12 -39.55 13.82 23.36
C PHE A 12 -38.33 13.81 24.27
N SER A 13 -37.84 12.64 24.63
CA SER A 13 -36.56 12.51 25.32
C SER A 13 -35.41 12.70 24.33
N VAL A 14 -34.84 13.91 24.32
CA VAL A 14 -33.53 14.14 23.70
C VAL A 14 -32.50 13.56 24.67
N THR A 15 -31.98 12.40 24.37
CA THR A 15 -30.95 11.75 25.18
C THR A 15 -29.59 12.40 24.87
N VAL A 16 -29.23 13.44 25.63
CA VAL A 16 -27.87 13.99 25.62
C VAL A 16 -27.05 13.16 26.59
N VAL A 17 -26.21 12.26 26.05
CA VAL A 17 -25.21 11.57 26.88
C VAL A 17 -24.06 12.54 27.15
N ARG A 18 -24.02 13.06 28.36
CA ARG A 18 -22.96 13.96 28.83
C ARG A 18 -21.80 13.13 29.35
N ALA A 19 -20.69 13.10 28.60
CA ALA A 19 -19.40 12.70 29.17
C ALA A 19 -18.96 13.83 30.14
N ALA A 20 -18.91 13.54 31.43
CA ALA A 20 -18.50 14.51 32.44
C ALA A 20 -17.01 14.82 32.25
N GLY A 21 -16.67 16.07 31.93
CA GLY A 21 -15.32 16.63 32.11
C GLY A 21 -14.55 17.05 30.86
N THR A 22 -14.97 16.74 29.63
CA THR A 22 -14.11 17.01 28.41
C THR A 22 -14.45 18.27 27.65
N GLY A 23 -15.59 18.92 27.89
CA GLY A 23 -16.02 20.07 27.06
C GLY A 23 -16.38 19.71 25.61
N GLU A 24 -16.80 18.47 25.39
CA GLU A 24 -17.18 17.88 24.10
C GLU A 24 -18.66 17.51 24.10
N ILE A 25 -19.29 17.59 22.93
CA ILE A 25 -20.67 17.15 22.68
C ILE A 25 -20.58 15.95 21.73
N VAL A 26 -20.99 14.78 22.24
CA VAL A 26 -20.95 13.51 21.48
C VAL A 26 -22.31 13.27 20.84
N LEU A 27 -22.31 12.97 19.53
CA LEU A 27 -23.48 12.75 18.71
C LEU A 27 -23.52 11.27 18.30
N GLN A 28 -24.47 10.52 18.83
CA GLN A 28 -24.53 9.06 18.69
C GLN A 28 -25.76 8.54 17.94
N GLU A 29 -26.71 9.42 17.63
CA GLU A 29 -27.96 9.07 16.94
C GLU A 29 -28.29 10.11 15.88
N ALA A 30 -28.92 9.68 14.80
CA ALA A 30 -29.42 10.52 13.73
C ALA A 30 -30.82 10.09 13.27
N ARG A 31 -31.62 11.05 12.77
CA ARG A 31 -32.70 10.77 11.83
C ARG A 31 -32.08 10.50 10.47
N PHE A 32 -32.47 9.41 9.85
CA PHE A 32 -31.85 8.84 8.66
C PHE A 32 -32.87 8.61 7.54
N HIS A 33 -32.50 9.01 6.34
CA HIS A 33 -33.25 8.73 5.12
C HIS A 33 -32.30 8.21 4.04
N LEU A 34 -32.69 7.13 3.36
CA LEU A 34 -31.93 6.53 2.26
C LEU A 34 -32.62 6.82 0.94
N GLY A 35 -31.90 7.36 -0.04
CA GLY A 35 -32.40 7.74 -1.36
C GLY A 35 -32.14 9.21 -1.66
N ASP A 36 -32.91 9.78 -2.62
CA ASP A 36 -32.77 11.16 -3.01
C ASP A 36 -33.11 12.12 -1.86
N ALA A 37 -32.35 13.21 -1.77
CA ALA A 37 -32.49 14.19 -0.72
C ALA A 37 -33.79 15.02 -0.91
N PRO A 38 -34.74 15.01 0.04
CA PRO A 38 -35.96 15.82 -0.06
C PRO A 38 -35.66 17.32 -0.06
N ALA A 39 -36.44 18.10 -0.76
CA ALA A 39 -36.27 19.56 -0.80
C ALA A 39 -36.38 20.17 0.62
N GLY A 40 -35.44 21.04 0.97
CA GLY A 40 -35.38 21.70 2.28
C GLY A 40 -34.95 20.84 3.46
N TRP A 41 -34.50 19.63 3.26
CA TRP A 41 -34.12 18.69 4.32
C TRP A 41 -32.98 19.21 5.23
N THR A 42 -32.19 20.17 4.80
CA THR A 42 -31.12 20.79 5.62
C THR A 42 -31.64 21.85 6.58
N GLU A 43 -32.88 22.32 6.40
CA GLU A 43 -33.47 23.38 7.21
C GLU A 43 -33.92 22.87 8.58
N PRO A 44 -33.76 23.64 9.67
CA PRO A 44 -34.16 23.24 11.01
C PRO A 44 -35.66 22.90 11.15
N GLY A 45 -36.52 23.57 10.36
CA GLY A 45 -37.98 23.39 10.40
C GLY A 45 -38.53 22.24 9.54
N PHE A 46 -37.66 21.49 8.85
CA PHE A 46 -38.08 20.33 8.05
C PHE A 46 -38.64 19.22 8.96
N ASP A 47 -39.78 18.65 8.58
CA ASP A 47 -40.41 17.52 9.30
C ASP A 47 -39.72 16.20 8.90
N ASP A 48 -39.00 15.64 9.86
CA ASP A 48 -38.31 14.35 9.76
C ASP A 48 -38.92 13.28 10.66
N SER A 49 -40.18 13.46 11.07
CA SER A 49 -40.86 12.57 12.01
C SER A 49 -41.02 11.14 11.51
N ASP A 50 -41.12 10.96 10.19
CA ASP A 50 -41.22 9.68 9.48
C ASP A 50 -39.85 9.03 9.19
N TRP A 51 -38.73 9.74 9.42
CA TRP A 51 -37.41 9.20 9.20
C TRP A 51 -37.01 8.17 10.27
N GLN A 52 -36.23 7.17 9.86
CA GLN A 52 -35.68 6.16 10.77
C GLN A 52 -34.69 6.80 11.75
N THR A 53 -34.66 6.32 12.99
CA THR A 53 -33.58 6.64 13.93
C THR A 53 -32.50 5.56 13.82
N ILE A 54 -31.24 5.97 13.63
CA ILE A 54 -30.08 5.07 13.56
C ILE A 54 -29.00 5.52 14.53
N ALA A 55 -28.13 4.59 14.92
CA ALA A 55 -26.91 4.90 15.69
C ALA A 55 -25.83 5.53 14.80
N ILE A 56 -24.85 6.18 15.40
CA ILE A 56 -23.61 6.65 14.77
C ILE A 56 -22.42 6.06 15.57
N PRO A 57 -21.57 5.23 14.98
CA PRO A 57 -21.48 4.84 13.55
C PRO A 57 -22.48 3.73 13.16
N GLU A 58 -22.96 3.78 11.93
CA GLU A 58 -23.73 2.69 11.31
C GLU A 58 -23.49 2.65 9.79
N LYS A 59 -23.37 1.42 9.25
CA LYS A 59 -23.24 1.16 7.81
C LYS A 59 -24.58 0.71 7.22
N TRP A 60 -24.83 1.12 5.99
CA TRP A 60 -26.01 0.74 5.23
C TRP A 60 -25.65 0.14 3.86
N HIS A 61 -26.63 -0.50 3.20
CA HIS A 61 -26.47 -1.09 1.87
C HIS A 61 -27.16 -0.23 0.83
N GLY A 62 -26.47 0.07 -0.28
CA GLY A 62 -27.01 0.83 -1.40
C GLY A 62 -25.91 1.33 -2.31
N GLU A 63 -25.80 0.75 -3.52
CA GLU A 63 -24.82 1.14 -4.53
C GLU A 63 -25.32 2.35 -5.32
N GLY A 64 -24.45 3.37 -5.46
CA GLY A 64 -24.80 4.60 -6.14
C GLY A 64 -25.88 5.44 -5.45
N MET A 65 -26.10 5.22 -4.16
CA MET A 65 -27.20 5.85 -3.43
C MET A 65 -26.74 6.98 -2.52
N TYR A 66 -27.66 7.89 -2.25
CA TYR A 66 -27.53 8.94 -1.25
C TYR A 66 -28.17 8.54 0.07
N ALA A 67 -27.60 9.03 1.18
CA ALA A 67 -28.21 8.96 2.51
C ALA A 67 -28.11 10.31 3.21
N GLN A 68 -29.17 10.68 3.93
CA GLN A 68 -29.26 11.92 4.67
C GLN A 68 -29.34 11.63 6.18
N TYR A 69 -28.47 12.29 6.93
CA TYR A 69 -28.44 12.24 8.39
C TYR A 69 -28.86 13.61 8.94
N ARG A 70 -29.79 13.63 9.88
CA ARG A 70 -30.22 14.85 10.59
C ARG A 70 -30.02 14.62 12.09
N ILE A 71 -29.16 15.42 12.73
CA ILE A 71 -28.70 15.24 14.09
C ILE A 71 -28.98 16.51 14.88
N ARG A 72 -29.95 16.46 15.81
CA ARG A 72 -30.22 17.56 16.73
C ARG A 72 -29.38 17.40 17.99
N PHE A 73 -28.74 18.50 18.42
CA PHE A 73 -27.89 18.48 19.61
C PHE A 73 -27.99 19.79 20.38
N GLN A 74 -27.71 19.71 21.70
CA GLN A 74 -27.75 20.86 22.60
C GLN A 74 -26.36 21.41 22.88
N VAL A 75 -26.17 22.71 22.69
CA VAL A 75 -24.97 23.43 23.06
C VAL A 75 -25.18 24.08 24.44
N PRO A 76 -24.41 23.69 25.46
CA PRO A 76 -24.55 24.23 26.82
C PRO A 76 -24.22 25.72 26.87
N ASP A 77 -24.86 26.44 27.81
CA ASP A 77 -24.55 27.81 28.11
C ASP A 77 -23.08 27.98 28.45
N GLY A 78 -22.47 28.99 27.85
CA GLY A 78 -21.05 29.28 28.07
C GLY A 78 -20.05 28.39 27.34
N PHE A 79 -20.49 27.38 26.57
CA PHE A 79 -19.63 26.45 25.82
C PHE A 79 -18.58 27.18 24.96
N VAL A 80 -19.00 28.21 24.21
CA VAL A 80 -18.10 29.02 23.38
C VAL A 80 -17.30 30.01 24.23
N LYS A 81 -17.87 30.55 25.29
CA LYS A 81 -17.27 31.64 26.08
C LYS A 81 -16.06 31.22 26.90
N THR A 82 -16.03 29.95 27.35
CA THR A 82 -14.95 29.40 28.18
C THR A 82 -13.78 28.85 27.37
N ALA A 83 -13.94 28.71 26.07
CA ALA A 83 -12.93 28.13 25.19
C ALA A 83 -11.69 29.01 25.02
N PRO A 84 -10.48 28.44 24.91
CA PRO A 84 -9.24 29.19 24.66
C PRO A 84 -9.23 29.89 23.30
N TYR A 85 -9.87 29.29 22.28
CA TYR A 85 -9.98 29.83 20.92
C TYR A 85 -11.45 30.00 20.53
N LYS A 86 -12.10 31.00 21.10
CA LYS A 86 -13.54 31.26 21.09
C LYS A 86 -14.22 31.36 19.72
N ARG A 87 -13.46 31.49 18.63
CA ARG A 87 -14.01 31.62 17.28
C ARG A 87 -13.96 30.36 16.45
N ASN A 88 -13.40 29.29 17.00
CA ASN A 88 -13.15 28.07 16.23
C ASN A 88 -13.78 26.88 16.96
N ALA A 89 -14.75 26.28 16.32
CA ALA A 89 -15.33 25.00 16.69
C ALA A 89 -14.86 23.91 15.74
N ILE A 90 -14.77 22.69 16.23
CA ILE A 90 -14.40 21.49 15.47
C ILE A 90 -15.61 20.59 15.43
N PHE A 91 -15.99 20.18 14.24
CA PHE A 91 -16.90 19.09 13.95
C PHE A 91 -16.09 17.92 13.45
N ASP A 92 -15.91 16.94 14.32
CA ASP A 92 -15.24 15.68 14.01
C ASP A 92 -16.34 14.66 13.64
N LEU A 93 -16.44 14.35 12.34
CA LEU A 93 -17.42 13.40 11.80
C LEU A 93 -16.76 12.04 11.48
N ALA A 94 -15.60 11.79 12.08
CA ALA A 94 -14.87 10.53 11.96
C ALA A 94 -14.68 10.06 10.50
N PHE A 95 -15.05 8.83 10.19
CA PHE A 95 -14.85 8.25 8.85
C PHE A 95 -16.19 7.94 8.18
N ILE A 96 -16.35 8.42 6.95
CA ILE A 96 -17.55 8.27 6.12
C ILE A 96 -17.14 7.71 4.75
N ASP A 97 -17.87 6.73 4.24
CA ASP A 97 -17.68 6.10 2.93
C ASP A 97 -18.73 6.67 1.95
N ASP A 98 -18.41 7.14 0.83
CA ASP A 98 -17.29 7.62 0.02
C ASP A 98 -17.09 9.14 0.14
N CYS A 99 -18.19 9.91 -0.10
CA CYS A 99 -18.23 11.38 -0.11
C CYS A 99 -19.26 11.91 0.86
N ASP A 100 -19.02 13.11 1.38
CA ASP A 100 -20.00 13.78 2.24
C ASP A 100 -20.04 15.29 2.07
N GLU A 101 -21.21 15.86 2.39
CA GLU A 101 -21.41 17.30 2.61
C GLU A 101 -22.12 17.50 3.94
N ALA A 102 -21.54 18.33 4.83
CA ALA A 102 -22.08 18.62 6.15
C ALA A 102 -22.55 20.06 6.28
N CYS A 103 -23.77 20.27 6.83
CA CYS A 103 -24.31 21.60 7.10
C CYS A 103 -24.67 21.76 8.58
N LEU A 104 -24.41 22.95 9.13
CA LEU A 104 -24.84 23.36 10.47
C LEU A 104 -25.96 24.41 10.35
N ASN A 105 -27.13 24.12 10.88
CA ASN A 105 -28.32 24.99 10.81
C ASN A 105 -28.63 25.49 9.39
N GLY A 106 -28.53 24.59 8.39
CA GLY A 106 -28.77 24.87 6.98
C GLY A 106 -27.57 25.47 6.22
N LYS A 107 -26.44 25.74 6.91
CA LYS A 107 -25.27 26.33 6.27
C LYS A 107 -24.14 25.31 6.12
N LEU A 108 -23.59 25.19 4.91
CA LEU A 108 -22.47 24.28 4.60
C LEU A 108 -21.26 24.61 5.50
N ILE A 109 -20.73 23.60 6.19
CA ILE A 109 -19.56 23.70 7.07
C ILE A 109 -18.34 22.92 6.54
N GLY A 110 -18.57 21.93 5.68
CA GLY A 110 -17.49 21.16 5.08
C GLY A 110 -17.99 20.10 4.11
N LYS A 111 -17.06 19.59 3.31
CA LYS A 111 -17.30 18.47 2.40
C LYS A 111 -15.99 17.69 2.20
N SER A 112 -16.10 16.39 1.96
CA SER A 112 -14.99 15.51 1.61
C SER A 112 -15.35 14.61 0.44
N GLY A 113 -14.39 14.42 -0.46
CA GLY A 113 -14.63 13.80 -1.75
C GLY A 113 -15.38 14.72 -2.70
N ARG A 114 -15.83 14.18 -3.81
CA ARG A 114 -16.65 14.87 -4.81
C ARG A 114 -17.88 14.02 -5.11
N MET A 115 -19.06 14.55 -4.89
CA MET A 115 -20.31 13.93 -5.28
C MET A 115 -20.34 13.70 -6.79
N PRO A 116 -21.06 12.68 -7.30
CA PRO A 116 -21.16 12.43 -8.74
C PRO A 116 -21.71 13.65 -9.46
N SER A 117 -21.05 14.04 -10.54
CA SER A 117 -21.48 15.06 -11.49
C SER A 117 -22.41 14.46 -12.56
N GLU A 118 -22.99 15.30 -13.42
CA GLU A 118 -23.87 14.86 -14.52
C GLU A 118 -23.18 13.87 -15.48
N ASP A 119 -21.85 13.90 -15.57
CA ASP A 119 -21.02 12.95 -16.32
C ASP A 119 -20.67 11.67 -15.54
N GLY A 120 -21.23 11.48 -14.34
CA GLY A 120 -21.05 10.31 -13.49
C GLY A 120 -19.71 10.28 -12.74
N GLN A 121 -18.84 11.29 -12.88
CA GLN A 121 -17.56 11.32 -12.17
C GLN A 121 -17.74 11.68 -10.70
N ALA A 122 -17.24 10.83 -9.82
CA ALA A 122 -17.18 11.06 -8.38
C ALA A 122 -15.75 10.79 -7.87
N GLN A 123 -15.37 11.44 -6.76
CA GLN A 123 -14.10 11.18 -6.10
C GLN A 123 -14.35 10.73 -4.68
N SER A 124 -13.95 9.50 -4.36
CA SER A 124 -14.06 8.95 -3.01
C SER A 124 -13.05 9.58 -2.06
N ALA A 125 -13.43 9.68 -0.78
CA ALA A 125 -12.59 10.10 0.32
C ALA A 125 -12.79 9.16 1.52
N TRP A 126 -13.11 7.89 1.29
CA TRP A 126 -13.47 6.91 2.30
C TRP A 126 -12.44 6.77 3.42
N ASP A 127 -11.14 6.95 3.10
CA ASP A 127 -10.02 6.83 4.04
C ASP A 127 -9.68 8.14 4.79
N LYS A 128 -10.43 9.21 4.54
CA LYS A 128 -10.16 10.52 5.19
C LYS A 128 -10.96 10.68 6.46
N HIS A 129 -10.30 11.12 7.53
CA HIS A 129 -10.94 11.58 8.75
C HIS A 129 -11.60 12.95 8.52
N ARG A 130 -12.90 13.10 8.80
CA ARG A 130 -13.70 14.31 8.58
C ARG A 130 -13.58 15.25 9.77
N ILE A 131 -12.72 16.23 9.67
CA ILE A 131 -12.56 17.29 10.66
C ILE A 131 -12.88 18.64 10.02
N TYR A 132 -14.05 19.20 10.35
CA TYR A 132 -14.50 20.47 9.81
C TYR A 132 -14.31 21.58 10.81
N LYS A 133 -13.54 22.62 10.45
CA LYS A 133 -13.30 23.82 11.26
C LYS A 133 -14.38 24.86 10.96
N VAL A 134 -15.15 25.23 11.97
CA VAL A 134 -16.32 26.07 11.84
C VAL A 134 -16.17 27.34 12.66
N ASP A 135 -16.63 28.49 12.13
CA ASP A 135 -16.74 29.69 12.95
C ASP A 135 -17.77 29.47 14.05
N ALA A 136 -17.34 29.47 15.30
CA ALA A 136 -18.17 29.17 16.44
C ALA A 136 -19.36 30.13 16.65
N ARG A 137 -19.40 31.26 15.92
CA ARG A 137 -20.60 32.14 15.88
C ARG A 137 -21.79 31.51 15.17
N GLN A 138 -21.57 30.41 14.43
CA GLN A 138 -22.65 29.64 13.81
C GLN A 138 -23.33 28.67 14.78
N LEU A 139 -22.70 28.38 15.92
CA LEU A 139 -23.32 27.63 17.02
C LEU A 139 -24.23 28.56 17.84
N LYS A 140 -25.44 28.09 18.07
CA LYS A 140 -26.41 28.75 18.96
C LYS A 140 -26.33 28.10 20.35
N GLU A 141 -26.47 28.87 21.42
CA GLU A 141 -26.75 28.29 22.74
C GLU A 141 -28.12 27.59 22.66
N GLY A 142 -28.25 26.38 23.20
CA GLY A 142 -29.41 25.53 23.03
C GLY A 142 -29.34 24.64 21.79
N GLU A 143 -30.49 24.42 21.15
CA GLU A 143 -30.62 23.46 20.06
C GLU A 143 -29.94 23.92 18.74
N ASN A 144 -29.21 22.98 18.14
CA ASN A 144 -28.60 23.08 16.81
C ASN A 144 -28.92 21.84 16.00
N LEU A 145 -28.85 21.98 14.68
CA LEU A 145 -29.02 20.89 13.71
C LEU A 145 -27.76 20.71 12.87
N LEU A 146 -27.15 19.54 12.94
CA LEU A 146 -26.15 19.07 11.98
C LEU A 146 -26.84 18.17 10.96
N THR A 147 -26.63 18.44 9.68
CA THR A 147 -27.09 17.56 8.59
C THR A 147 -25.88 17.09 7.79
N VAL A 148 -25.86 15.79 7.42
CA VAL A 148 -24.80 15.20 6.61
C VAL A 148 -25.43 14.45 5.44
N LEU A 149 -25.10 14.86 4.22
CA LEU A 149 -25.38 14.11 2.99
C LEU A 149 -24.21 13.18 2.72
N VAL A 150 -24.47 11.91 2.53
CA VAL A 150 -23.47 10.90 2.18
C VAL A 150 -23.84 10.28 0.84
N TRP A 151 -22.87 10.10 -0.03
CA TRP A 151 -23.02 9.30 -1.24
C TRP A 151 -22.08 8.11 -1.19
N ASN A 152 -22.58 6.93 -1.53
CA ASN A 152 -21.86 5.68 -1.53
C ASN A 152 -21.79 5.08 -2.94
N ARG A 153 -20.57 4.77 -3.39
CA ARG A 153 -20.31 4.23 -4.73
C ARG A 153 -20.58 2.72 -4.82
N ARG A 154 -20.33 1.98 -3.74
CA ARG A 154 -20.35 0.51 -3.71
C ARG A 154 -21.56 -0.01 -2.93
N THR A 155 -21.67 -1.34 -2.81
CA THR A 155 -22.81 -2.00 -2.16
C THR A 155 -22.96 -1.69 -0.67
N ARG A 156 -21.89 -1.31 0.03
CA ARG A 156 -21.90 -1.06 1.47
C ARG A 156 -21.13 0.22 1.79
N GLY A 157 -21.80 1.18 2.43
CA GLY A 157 -21.24 2.47 2.78
C GLY A 157 -21.81 3.04 4.08
N GLY A 158 -21.66 4.33 4.28
CA GLY A 158 -22.16 5.07 5.43
C GLY A 158 -21.08 5.50 6.42
N VAL A 159 -21.47 5.77 7.65
CA VAL A 159 -20.55 6.17 8.72
C VAL A 159 -19.96 4.92 9.37
N TYR A 160 -18.66 4.66 9.13
CA TYR A 160 -18.00 3.47 9.66
C TYR A 160 -17.02 3.73 10.80
N GLY A 161 -16.75 5.01 11.11
CA GLY A 161 -16.04 5.45 12.31
C GLY A 161 -16.86 6.45 13.10
N GLY A 162 -16.63 6.59 14.38
CA GLY A 162 -17.37 7.51 15.21
C GLY A 162 -17.25 7.21 16.69
N PRO A 163 -18.02 7.88 17.56
CA PRO A 163 -19.13 8.81 17.30
C PRO A 163 -18.70 10.15 16.68
N PHE A 164 -19.67 10.94 16.22
CA PHE A 164 -19.41 12.34 15.87
C PHE A 164 -19.21 13.19 17.11
N VAL A 165 -18.31 14.15 17.04
CA VAL A 165 -17.97 15.02 18.19
C VAL A 165 -17.96 16.48 17.78
N VAL A 166 -18.62 17.33 18.59
CA VAL A 166 -18.52 18.78 18.46
C VAL A 166 -17.78 19.32 19.67
N ARG A 167 -16.69 20.04 19.43
CA ARG A 167 -15.86 20.64 20.48
C ARG A 167 -15.28 21.99 20.07
N MET A 168 -14.83 22.74 21.04
CA MET A 168 -14.07 23.97 20.76
C MET A 168 -12.61 23.64 20.42
N ALA A 169 -12.05 24.35 19.46
CA ALA A 169 -10.68 24.14 18.99
C ALA A 169 -9.65 24.32 20.12
N GLN A 170 -8.66 23.42 20.14
CA GLN A 170 -7.43 23.53 20.91
C GLN A 170 -6.30 24.06 20.03
N LEU A 171 -5.11 24.28 20.58
CA LEU A 171 -3.96 24.80 19.83
C LEU A 171 -3.59 23.88 18.64
N ASP A 172 -3.65 22.57 18.85
CA ASP A 172 -3.29 21.58 17.82
C ASP A 172 -4.19 21.65 16.60
N ASP A 173 -5.49 21.83 16.79
CA ASP A 173 -6.45 21.97 15.67
C ASP A 173 -6.16 23.19 14.78
N LEU A 174 -5.46 24.18 15.29
CA LEU A 174 -5.21 25.48 14.65
C LEU A 174 -3.80 25.60 14.08
N LEU A 175 -2.96 24.59 14.29
CA LEU A 175 -1.60 24.53 13.78
C LEU A 175 -1.49 23.40 12.75
N GLU A 176 -0.78 23.69 11.69
CA GLU A 176 -0.25 22.69 10.78
C GLU A 176 1.28 22.69 10.92
N ILE A 177 1.83 21.56 11.33
CA ILE A 177 3.27 21.35 11.49
C ILE A 177 3.65 20.19 10.58
N SER A 178 4.52 20.45 9.62
CA SER A 178 4.99 19.44 8.65
C SER A 178 6.50 19.43 8.55
N CYS A 179 7.03 18.28 8.23
CA CYS A 179 8.40 18.06 7.80
C CYS A 179 8.36 17.68 6.32
N SER A 180 9.04 18.42 5.48
CA SER A 180 9.18 18.10 4.05
C SER A 180 10.64 17.90 3.71
N GLU A 181 10.91 16.96 2.84
CA GLU A 181 12.25 16.58 2.39
C GLU A 181 12.43 17.00 0.92
N ASP A 182 13.67 17.18 0.50
CA ASP A 182 14.02 17.53 -0.89
C ASP A 182 14.51 16.32 -1.70
N GLY A 183 14.36 15.11 -1.12
CA GLY A 183 14.81 13.86 -1.73
C GLY A 183 16.28 13.51 -1.46
N SER A 184 17.05 14.34 -0.76
CA SER A 184 18.47 14.11 -0.44
C SER A 184 18.70 13.14 0.71
N ALA A 185 17.69 12.94 1.57
CA ALA A 185 17.73 12.14 2.80
C ALA A 185 18.79 12.57 3.84
N ASP A 186 19.22 13.83 3.80
CA ASP A 186 20.13 14.45 4.78
C ASP A 186 19.69 15.89 5.11
N HIS A 187 18.60 16.35 4.50
CA HIS A 187 18.00 17.65 4.67
C HIS A 187 16.47 17.57 4.79
N CYS A 188 15.90 18.34 5.70
CA CYS A 188 14.47 18.52 5.74
C CYS A 188 14.10 19.98 6.10
N ARG A 189 12.85 20.33 5.80
CA ARG A 189 12.26 21.61 6.13
C ARG A 189 11.09 21.45 7.06
N ILE A 190 11.20 21.98 8.28
CA ILE A 190 10.07 22.12 9.18
C ILE A 190 9.28 23.35 8.80
N SER A 191 8.01 23.16 8.52
CA SER A 191 7.04 24.22 8.20
C SER A 191 5.97 24.27 9.28
N VAL A 192 5.63 25.49 9.72
CA VAL A 192 4.59 25.74 10.72
C VAL A 192 3.66 26.83 10.22
N SER A 193 2.39 26.51 10.08
CA SER A 193 1.32 27.46 9.78
C SER A 193 0.29 27.51 10.91
N SER A 194 -0.56 28.53 10.90
CA SER A 194 -1.63 28.70 11.88
C SER A 194 -2.83 29.39 11.27
N ASP A 195 -4.03 28.88 11.56
CA ASP A 195 -5.31 29.47 11.14
C ASP A 195 -5.65 30.75 11.89
N VAL A 196 -4.95 31.01 13.00
CA VAL A 196 -5.17 32.17 13.86
C VAL A 196 -3.87 32.90 14.17
N ARG A 197 -3.98 34.16 14.67
CA ARG A 197 -2.80 34.89 15.11
C ARG A 197 -2.33 34.39 16.48
N ILE A 198 -1.11 33.82 16.53
CA ILE A 198 -0.47 33.29 17.75
C ILE A 198 0.87 33.95 17.98
N ARG A 199 1.15 34.28 19.25
CA ARG A 199 2.51 34.64 19.71
C ARG A 199 3.04 33.42 20.46
N ALA A 200 4.00 32.73 19.88
CA ALA A 200 4.49 31.48 20.41
C ALA A 200 5.99 31.49 20.71
N ARG A 201 6.40 30.53 21.56
CA ARG A 201 7.76 30.00 21.55
C ARG A 201 7.73 28.71 20.70
N LEU A 202 8.60 28.69 19.72
CA LEU A 202 8.81 27.54 18.84
C LEU A 202 10.21 27.00 19.14
N ASP A 203 10.26 25.75 19.55
CA ASP A 203 11.48 24.97 19.62
C ASP A 203 11.49 23.96 18.45
N VAL A 204 12.62 23.86 17.77
CA VAL A 204 12.87 22.88 16.73
C VAL A 204 14.26 22.30 16.96
N ALA A 205 14.32 21.01 17.28
CA ALA A 205 15.56 20.29 17.55
C ALA A 205 16.45 21.03 18.58
N GLY A 206 15.88 21.45 19.71
CA GLY A 206 16.56 22.10 20.81
C GLY A 206 16.93 23.59 20.58
N LYS A 207 16.52 24.17 19.46
CA LYS A 207 16.76 25.58 19.16
C LYS A 207 15.49 26.41 19.28
N GLU A 208 15.33 27.16 20.37
CA GLU A 208 14.15 27.97 20.65
C GLU A 208 14.17 29.31 19.92
N LYS A 209 13.01 29.72 19.37
CA LYS A 209 12.77 31.03 18.77
C LYS A 209 11.39 31.57 19.15
N ARG A 210 11.30 32.90 19.38
CA ARG A 210 10.00 33.58 19.52
C ARG A 210 9.47 33.91 18.14
N VAL A 211 8.22 33.40 17.85
CA VAL A 211 7.58 33.58 16.56
C VAL A 211 6.21 34.25 16.69
N ARG A 212 5.77 34.88 15.60
CA ARG A 212 4.39 35.36 15.42
C ARG A 212 3.80 34.66 14.23
N LEU A 213 2.97 33.65 14.50
CA LEU A 213 2.23 32.95 13.46
C LEU A 213 0.99 33.76 13.08
N LYS A 214 0.65 33.82 11.80
CA LYS A 214 -0.50 34.56 11.26
C LYS A 214 -1.13 33.70 10.14
N PRO A 215 -2.46 33.75 9.98
CA PRO A 215 -3.12 33.12 8.83
C PRO A 215 -2.46 33.51 7.52
N GLY A 216 -2.28 32.53 6.63
CA GLY A 216 -1.67 32.72 5.32
C GLY A 216 -0.15 32.92 5.31
N ARG A 217 0.52 32.77 6.46
CA ARG A 217 1.99 32.83 6.56
C ARG A 217 2.55 31.57 7.17
N VAL A 218 3.52 30.95 6.49
CA VAL A 218 4.24 29.77 6.93
C VAL A 218 5.59 30.16 7.48
N PHE A 219 5.91 29.75 8.71
CA PHE A 219 7.26 29.77 9.25
C PHE A 219 8.00 28.55 8.69
N LYS A 220 9.21 28.74 8.18
CA LYS A 220 10.02 27.66 7.61
C LYS A 220 11.40 27.64 8.27
N ARG A 221 11.93 26.44 8.47
CA ARG A 221 13.28 26.21 8.98
C ARG A 221 13.89 24.97 8.33
N ASP A 222 15.03 25.16 7.67
CA ASP A 222 15.81 24.06 7.11
C ASP A 222 16.71 23.46 8.20
N ILE A 223 16.84 22.12 8.18
CA ILE A 223 17.62 21.32 9.13
C ILE A 223 18.43 20.31 8.31
N SER A 224 19.74 20.29 8.57
CA SER A 224 20.63 19.25 8.08
C SER A 224 20.83 18.21 9.17
N TYR A 225 20.89 16.93 8.81
CA TYR A 225 21.11 15.81 9.73
C TYR A 225 22.00 14.74 9.06
N ASP A 226 22.50 13.80 9.86
CA ASP A 226 23.19 12.63 9.32
C ASP A 226 22.15 11.69 8.72
N GLY A 227 22.10 11.63 7.40
CA GLY A 227 21.15 10.80 6.65
C GLY A 227 21.49 9.31 6.62
N SER A 228 22.50 8.83 7.36
CA SER A 228 22.87 7.42 7.44
C SER A 228 22.27 6.67 8.64
N GLU A 229 21.62 7.38 9.55
CA GLU A 229 20.98 6.80 10.75
C GLU A 229 19.67 7.57 11.05
N PRO A 230 18.70 6.95 11.74
CA PRO A 230 17.45 7.59 12.10
C PRO A 230 17.68 8.77 13.05
N VAL A 231 17.07 9.91 12.74
CA VAL A 231 17.15 11.12 13.56
C VAL A 231 15.75 11.53 13.98
N LYS A 232 15.52 11.72 15.27
CA LYS A 232 14.27 12.27 15.80
C LYS A 232 14.36 13.79 15.90
N LEU A 233 13.49 14.48 15.21
CA LEU A 233 13.36 15.93 15.23
C LEU A 233 12.13 16.36 16.03
N ASP A 234 12.33 16.79 17.26
CA ASP A 234 11.25 17.27 18.10
C ASP A 234 10.92 18.74 17.79
N VAL A 235 9.63 19.01 17.61
CA VAL A 235 9.08 20.36 17.43
C VAL A 235 8.09 20.64 18.55
N SER A 236 8.28 21.71 19.30
CA SER A 236 7.30 22.16 20.29
C SER A 236 6.91 23.61 20.08
N ILE A 237 5.61 23.88 20.21
CA ILE A 237 5.02 25.21 20.07
C ILE A 237 4.21 25.53 21.31
N ARG A 238 4.58 26.57 22.03
CA ARG A 238 3.83 27.06 23.19
C ARG A 238 3.18 28.41 22.88
N ASP A 239 1.87 28.48 22.88
CA ASP A 239 1.13 29.73 22.79
C ASP A 239 1.28 30.51 24.11
N LYS A 240 1.78 31.77 24.00
CA LYS A 240 2.02 32.63 25.16
C LYS A 240 0.74 33.12 25.85
N ARG A 241 -0.38 33.13 25.13
CA ARG A 241 -1.66 33.63 25.67
C ARG A 241 -2.39 32.58 26.47
N THR A 242 -2.49 31.35 25.92
CA THR A 242 -3.25 30.26 26.53
C THR A 242 -2.38 29.33 27.38
N GLY A 243 -1.05 29.35 27.16
CA GLY A 243 -0.11 28.42 27.78
C GLY A 243 -0.12 27.00 27.16
N GLN A 244 -1.04 26.74 26.24
CA GLN A 244 -1.11 25.43 25.57
C GLN A 244 0.16 25.13 24.80
N ILE A 245 0.53 23.85 24.76
CA ILE A 245 1.72 23.35 24.09
C ILE A 245 1.33 22.24 23.14
N VAL A 246 1.73 22.36 21.89
CA VAL A 246 1.71 21.27 20.90
C VAL A 246 3.13 20.75 20.74
N ARG A 247 3.26 19.43 20.72
CA ARG A 247 4.52 18.72 20.43
C ARG A 247 4.27 17.77 19.28
N LYS A 248 5.17 17.80 18.28
CA LYS A 248 5.26 16.83 17.21
C LYS A 248 6.69 16.37 17.06
N SER A 249 6.87 15.09 16.78
CA SER A 249 8.16 14.52 16.44
C SER A 249 8.13 14.04 15.00
N PHE A 250 9.23 14.20 14.31
CA PHE A 250 9.41 13.72 12.94
C PHE A 250 10.65 12.86 12.88
N THR A 251 10.60 11.76 12.17
CA THR A 251 11.76 10.99 11.74
C THR A 251 11.91 11.20 10.24
N PRO A 252 12.77 12.14 9.79
CA PRO A 252 13.03 12.33 8.36
C PRO A 252 13.60 11.06 7.74
N LYS A 253 13.46 10.91 6.43
CA LYS A 253 14.02 9.79 5.67
C LYS A 253 15.54 9.69 5.85
N TYR A 254 16.06 8.46 5.91
CA TYR A 254 17.48 8.17 6.06
C TYR A 254 17.84 6.90 5.26
N CYS A 255 19.11 6.75 4.89
CA CYS A 255 19.59 5.70 4.00
C CYS A 255 20.54 4.77 4.76
N LEU A 256 20.06 3.59 5.16
CA LEU A 256 20.90 2.61 5.87
C LEU A 256 21.86 1.85 4.94
N THR A 257 21.44 1.62 3.69
CA THR A 257 22.25 0.90 2.70
C THR A 257 23.43 1.78 2.25
N PRO A 258 24.67 1.32 2.41
CA PRO A 258 25.82 2.05 1.88
C PRO A 258 25.75 2.17 0.35
N PRO A 259 26.41 3.16 -0.26
CA PRO A 259 26.48 3.27 -1.70
C PRO A 259 26.99 1.97 -2.33
N ALA A 260 26.37 1.57 -3.47
CA ALA A 260 26.84 0.43 -4.22
C ALA A 260 28.30 0.66 -4.72
N PRO A 261 29.13 -0.39 -4.83
CA PRO A 261 30.46 -0.28 -5.37
C PRO A 261 30.42 0.23 -6.81
N GLN A 262 31.49 0.92 -7.22
CA GLN A 262 31.64 1.36 -8.61
C GLN A 262 31.98 0.20 -9.54
N GLU A 263 32.73 -0.81 -9.04
CA GLU A 263 32.97 -2.05 -9.77
C GLU A 263 31.65 -2.80 -10.01
N PRO A 264 31.56 -3.59 -11.08
CA PRO A 264 30.38 -4.42 -11.31
C PRO A 264 30.12 -5.37 -10.14
N ARG A 265 28.86 -5.51 -9.74
CA ARG A 265 28.44 -6.48 -8.72
C ARG A 265 27.20 -7.21 -9.21
N TYR A 266 27.31 -8.56 -9.29
CA TYR A 266 26.14 -9.39 -9.60
C TYR A 266 25.18 -9.41 -8.43
N ASN A 267 23.88 -9.24 -8.72
CA ASN A 267 22.79 -9.29 -7.75
C ASN A 267 21.90 -10.53 -7.98
N SER A 268 20.75 -10.59 -7.37
CA SER A 268 19.79 -11.67 -7.55
C SER A 268 18.90 -11.46 -8.77
N PRO A 269 18.27 -12.52 -9.35
CA PRO A 269 18.26 -13.90 -8.86
C PRO A 269 19.42 -14.76 -9.37
N ALA A 270 19.73 -15.84 -8.62
CA ALA A 270 20.73 -16.84 -9.03
C ALA A 270 20.13 -18.05 -9.76
N VAL A 271 18.81 -18.16 -9.83
CA VAL A 271 18.06 -19.25 -10.49
C VAL A 271 16.91 -18.68 -11.33
N LEU A 272 16.70 -19.26 -12.51
CA LEU A 272 15.57 -18.92 -13.40
C LEU A 272 14.91 -20.21 -13.88
N GLY A 273 13.58 -20.32 -13.74
CA GLY A 273 12.77 -21.41 -14.27
C GLY A 273 12.06 -21.01 -15.55
N VAL A 274 12.08 -21.90 -16.57
CA VAL A 274 11.35 -21.74 -17.83
C VAL A 274 10.83 -23.07 -18.32
N ARG A 275 9.70 -23.11 -19.02
CA ARG A 275 9.23 -24.31 -19.70
C ARG A 275 10.06 -24.58 -20.95
N SER A 276 10.16 -25.88 -21.31
CA SER A 276 10.84 -26.30 -22.54
C SER A 276 10.24 -25.61 -23.76
N GLY A 277 11.08 -24.93 -24.55
CA GLY A 277 10.68 -24.19 -25.76
C GLY A 277 10.08 -22.80 -25.51
N SER A 278 9.79 -22.43 -24.28
CA SER A 278 9.29 -21.07 -23.95
C SER A 278 10.37 -20.02 -24.17
N PRO A 279 9.99 -18.79 -24.62
CA PRO A 279 10.94 -17.68 -24.73
C PRO A 279 11.56 -17.31 -23.39
N VAL A 280 12.86 -17.03 -23.40
CA VAL A 280 13.63 -16.50 -22.26
C VAL A 280 13.91 -15.03 -22.49
N TYR A 281 13.59 -14.20 -21.52
CA TYR A 281 13.98 -12.80 -21.46
C TYR A 281 14.58 -12.54 -20.08
N PHE A 282 15.88 -12.26 -20.04
CA PHE A 282 16.57 -12.06 -18.77
C PHE A 282 17.66 -11.01 -18.91
N ARG A 283 17.48 -9.88 -18.24
CA ARG A 283 18.52 -8.88 -18.05
C ARG A 283 19.42 -9.31 -16.91
N VAL A 284 20.73 -9.42 -17.16
CA VAL A 284 21.68 -9.81 -16.10
C VAL A 284 21.78 -8.69 -15.05
N PRO A 285 21.53 -9.00 -13.77
CA PRO A 285 21.41 -7.99 -12.74
C PRO A 285 22.78 -7.57 -12.18
N PHE A 286 23.54 -6.78 -12.94
CA PHE A 286 24.79 -6.18 -12.48
C PHE A 286 24.59 -4.70 -12.16
N SER A 287 24.79 -4.34 -10.90
CA SER A 287 24.96 -2.94 -10.46
C SER A 287 26.41 -2.50 -10.58
N GLY A 288 26.66 -1.20 -10.69
CA GLY A 288 27.99 -0.60 -10.81
C GLY A 288 27.99 0.60 -11.75
N LEU A 289 29.15 1.21 -11.94
CA LEU A 289 29.29 2.38 -12.81
C LEU A 289 29.02 2.03 -14.28
N ARG A 290 28.24 2.85 -14.97
CA ARG A 290 27.99 2.73 -16.40
C ARG A 290 28.89 3.68 -17.22
N PRO A 291 29.33 3.34 -18.46
CA PRO A 291 28.94 2.16 -19.23
C PRO A 291 29.60 0.87 -18.75
N MET A 292 28.95 -0.26 -19.02
CA MET A 292 29.38 -1.60 -18.66
C MET A 292 29.28 -2.52 -19.89
N THR A 293 30.20 -3.45 -20.02
CA THR A 293 30.16 -4.50 -21.06
C THR A 293 30.02 -5.86 -20.41
N PHE A 294 29.39 -6.79 -21.12
CA PHE A 294 29.05 -8.09 -20.58
C PHE A 294 29.51 -9.22 -21.44
N LYS A 295 29.76 -10.39 -20.84
CA LYS A 295 29.99 -11.66 -21.57
C LYS A 295 29.20 -12.77 -20.87
N ALA A 296 28.80 -13.78 -21.65
CA ALA A 296 28.15 -14.97 -21.13
C ALA A 296 28.91 -16.23 -21.60
N TYR A 297 28.97 -17.22 -20.70
CA TYR A 297 29.66 -18.48 -20.97
C TYR A 297 28.74 -19.64 -20.55
N GLY A 298 28.80 -20.75 -21.32
CA GLY A 298 28.00 -21.93 -21.05
C GLY A 298 26.55 -21.81 -21.48
N LEU A 299 26.28 -20.97 -22.49
CA LEU A 299 24.94 -20.82 -23.07
C LEU A 299 24.50 -22.16 -23.72
N PRO A 300 23.30 -22.68 -23.34
CA PRO A 300 22.70 -23.81 -24.07
C PRO A 300 22.30 -23.41 -25.48
N GLU A 301 22.19 -24.40 -26.36
CA GLU A 301 21.67 -24.22 -27.71
C GLU A 301 20.28 -23.55 -27.69
N GLY A 302 20.10 -22.56 -28.57
CA GLY A 302 18.86 -21.78 -28.69
C GLY A 302 18.85 -20.47 -27.89
N LEU A 303 19.86 -20.21 -27.04
CA LEU A 303 20.01 -18.93 -26.39
C LEU A 303 21.06 -18.05 -27.05
N SER A 304 20.82 -16.76 -27.06
CA SER A 304 21.71 -15.69 -27.45
C SER A 304 21.91 -14.67 -26.35
N PHE A 305 23.02 -13.95 -26.38
CA PHE A 305 23.34 -12.94 -25.38
C PHE A 305 23.80 -11.64 -26.05
N ASP A 306 23.15 -10.54 -25.68
CA ASP A 306 23.57 -9.20 -26.09
C ASP A 306 24.61 -8.66 -25.10
N GLU A 307 25.87 -8.60 -25.54
CA GLU A 307 27.00 -8.17 -24.71
C GLU A 307 26.97 -6.66 -24.37
N ALA A 308 26.25 -5.84 -25.12
CA ALA A 308 26.14 -4.41 -24.87
C ALA A 308 25.01 -4.11 -23.86
N MET A 309 23.90 -4.82 -23.99
CA MET A 309 22.72 -4.63 -23.14
C MET A 309 22.73 -5.51 -21.89
N GLY A 310 23.51 -6.60 -21.88
CA GLY A 310 23.47 -7.62 -20.84
C GLY A 310 22.13 -8.38 -20.83
N VAL A 311 21.60 -8.72 -22.01
CA VAL A 311 20.30 -9.39 -22.16
C VAL A 311 20.47 -10.78 -22.74
N LEU A 312 19.98 -11.78 -22.02
CA LEU A 312 19.83 -13.17 -22.47
C LEU A 312 18.46 -13.34 -23.10
N SER A 313 18.41 -13.91 -24.32
CA SER A 313 17.16 -14.16 -25.04
C SER A 313 17.24 -15.43 -25.86
N GLY A 314 16.07 -15.93 -26.32
CA GLY A 314 15.97 -17.16 -27.11
C GLY A 314 15.08 -18.19 -26.43
N SER A 315 15.26 -19.49 -26.72
CA SER A 315 14.52 -20.57 -26.07
C SER A 315 15.35 -21.85 -26.00
N VAL A 316 15.10 -22.71 -25.00
CA VAL A 316 15.78 -23.99 -24.82
C VAL A 316 14.75 -25.12 -24.92
N GLY A 317 14.92 -26.00 -25.91
CA GLY A 317 13.98 -27.08 -26.19
C GLY A 317 14.15 -28.33 -25.32
N VAL A 318 15.29 -28.50 -24.67
CA VAL A 318 15.61 -29.71 -23.88
C VAL A 318 15.51 -29.41 -22.38
N ALA A 319 14.73 -30.18 -21.64
CA ALA A 319 14.64 -30.07 -20.19
C ALA A 319 15.99 -30.42 -19.53
N GLY A 320 16.36 -29.65 -18.51
CA GLY A 320 17.63 -29.81 -17.79
C GLY A 320 18.03 -28.61 -16.97
N GLU A 321 19.19 -28.68 -16.37
CA GLU A 321 19.82 -27.60 -15.59
C GLU A 321 21.05 -27.09 -16.34
N TYR A 322 21.08 -25.82 -16.61
CA TYR A 322 22.11 -25.14 -17.41
C TYR A 322 22.79 -24.04 -16.59
N PRO A 323 23.97 -24.29 -16.03
CA PRO A 323 24.73 -23.24 -15.35
C PRO A 323 25.33 -22.27 -16.38
N ILE A 324 24.95 -21.00 -16.28
CA ILE A 324 25.44 -19.92 -17.14
C ILE A 324 26.29 -18.98 -16.28
N ARG A 325 27.52 -18.70 -16.72
CA ARG A 325 28.39 -17.72 -16.07
C ARG A 325 28.36 -16.41 -16.86
N PHE A 326 28.30 -15.32 -16.15
CA PHE A 326 28.40 -13.96 -16.70
C PHE A 326 29.64 -13.26 -16.18
N GLU A 327 30.20 -12.38 -16.99
CA GLU A 327 31.25 -11.43 -16.64
C GLU A 327 30.78 -10.04 -17.00
N ALA A 328 30.89 -9.06 -16.10
CA ALA A 328 30.65 -7.66 -16.38
C ALA A 328 31.93 -6.86 -16.10
N SER A 329 32.19 -5.85 -16.95
CA SER A 329 33.40 -5.01 -16.86
C SER A 329 33.03 -3.54 -17.09
N ASN A 330 33.66 -2.65 -16.31
CA ASN A 330 33.61 -1.20 -16.49
C ASN A 330 34.98 -0.57 -16.18
N GLU A 331 35.08 0.75 -16.13
CA GLU A 331 36.34 1.45 -15.83
C GLU A 331 36.89 1.22 -14.42
N ALA A 332 36.03 0.81 -13.46
CA ALA A 332 36.43 0.54 -12.08
C ALA A 332 36.90 -0.90 -11.87
N GLY A 333 36.57 -1.84 -12.75
CA GLY A 333 36.99 -3.23 -12.61
C GLY A 333 36.07 -4.22 -13.36
N SER A 334 36.17 -5.49 -12.96
CA SER A 334 35.33 -6.57 -13.47
C SER A 334 34.85 -7.49 -12.36
N SER A 335 33.71 -8.15 -12.58
CA SER A 335 33.13 -9.12 -11.64
C SER A 335 32.39 -10.21 -12.39
N GLU A 336 32.28 -11.36 -11.77
CA GLU A 336 31.55 -12.51 -12.29
C GLU A 336 30.24 -12.73 -11.54
N GLY A 337 29.28 -13.35 -12.24
CA GLY A 337 28.01 -13.81 -11.69
C GLY A 337 27.62 -15.14 -12.32
N SER A 338 26.69 -15.84 -11.70
CA SER A 338 26.18 -17.11 -12.23
C SER A 338 24.68 -17.21 -12.09
N LEU A 339 24.06 -17.83 -13.09
CA LEU A 339 22.63 -18.14 -13.13
C LEU A 339 22.47 -19.63 -13.40
N LEU A 340 21.68 -20.32 -12.62
CA LEU A 340 21.21 -21.67 -12.94
C LEU A 340 19.89 -21.57 -13.70
N LEU A 341 19.91 -21.77 -15.01
CA LEU A 341 18.70 -21.89 -15.80
C LEU A 341 18.15 -23.32 -15.69
N LYS A 342 16.95 -23.46 -15.13
CA LYS A 342 16.21 -24.72 -15.02
C LYS A 342 15.12 -24.76 -16.08
N VAL A 343 15.26 -25.65 -17.04
CA VAL A 343 14.28 -25.90 -18.09
C VAL A 343 13.44 -27.10 -17.70
N GLY A 344 12.15 -26.89 -17.46
CA GLY A 344 11.24 -27.92 -16.96
C GLY A 344 9.83 -27.36 -16.77
N ASP A 345 9.03 -27.97 -15.88
CA ASP A 345 7.62 -27.60 -15.73
C ASP A 345 7.36 -26.46 -14.72
N THR A 346 8.39 -26.04 -13.97
CA THR A 346 8.23 -25.05 -12.90
C THR A 346 8.87 -23.72 -13.28
N ILE A 347 8.07 -22.67 -13.29
CA ILE A 347 8.50 -21.29 -13.50
C ILE A 347 8.43 -20.50 -12.17
N ALA A 348 8.86 -19.24 -12.17
CA ALA A 348 8.86 -18.38 -10.98
C ALA A 348 9.55 -19.07 -9.78
N LEU A 349 10.77 -19.61 -10.00
CA LEU A 349 11.54 -20.32 -8.97
C LEU A 349 11.98 -19.43 -7.81
N THR A 350 11.98 -18.11 -7.99
CA THR A 350 12.06 -17.09 -6.95
C THR A 350 10.84 -16.19 -7.04
N PRO A 351 10.50 -15.45 -5.98
CA PRO A 351 9.35 -14.54 -6.02
C PRO A 351 9.49 -13.51 -7.14
N PRO A 352 8.43 -13.20 -7.91
CA PRO A 352 8.47 -12.17 -8.94
C PRO A 352 8.85 -10.80 -8.37
N MET A 353 9.73 -10.08 -9.06
CA MET A 353 10.10 -8.70 -8.75
C MET A 353 9.78 -7.78 -9.91
N GLY A 354 9.19 -6.62 -9.62
CA GLY A 354 8.80 -5.68 -10.67
C GLY A 354 7.99 -4.51 -10.18
N TRP A 355 7.12 -4.01 -11.03
CA TRP A 355 6.25 -2.88 -10.79
C TRP A 355 4.83 -3.19 -11.27
N ASN A 356 3.85 -2.56 -10.63
CA ASN A 356 2.44 -2.62 -11.04
C ASN A 356 1.82 -1.21 -10.97
N SER A 357 0.97 -0.88 -11.92
CA SER A 357 0.42 0.46 -12.11
C SER A 357 -0.65 0.88 -11.09
N TRP A 358 -1.26 -0.06 -10.33
CA TRP A 358 -2.48 0.23 -9.57
C TRP A 358 -2.29 1.26 -8.46
N ASN A 359 -1.31 1.06 -7.57
CA ASN A 359 -1.20 1.90 -6.38
C ASN A 359 -0.66 3.32 -6.69
N CYS A 360 -0.13 3.56 -7.88
CA CYS A 360 0.22 4.92 -8.31
C CYS A 360 -0.83 5.54 -9.23
N TRP A 361 -1.35 4.82 -10.22
CA TRP A 361 -2.19 5.41 -11.26
C TRP A 361 -3.66 4.99 -11.18
N GLY A 362 -4.01 3.87 -10.52
CA GLY A 362 -5.38 3.35 -10.49
C GLY A 362 -5.95 3.25 -11.89
N LEU A 363 -7.17 3.74 -12.08
CA LEU A 363 -7.85 3.76 -13.38
C LEU A 363 -7.29 4.80 -14.38
N ASP A 364 -6.40 5.70 -13.93
CA ASP A 364 -5.77 6.74 -14.78
C ASP A 364 -4.46 6.24 -15.43
N VAL A 365 -4.27 4.93 -15.54
CA VAL A 365 -3.14 4.31 -16.22
C VAL A 365 -3.23 4.54 -17.74
N SER A 366 -2.05 4.67 -18.40
CA SER A 366 -1.93 4.77 -19.85
C SER A 366 -0.62 4.12 -20.32
N GLU A 367 -0.55 3.75 -21.60
CA GLU A 367 0.65 3.17 -22.21
C GLU A 367 1.86 4.11 -22.05
N GLU A 368 1.67 5.43 -22.17
CA GLU A 368 2.74 6.41 -21.95
C GLU A 368 3.33 6.32 -20.54
N LYS A 369 2.46 6.20 -19.50
CA LYS A 369 2.87 6.04 -18.10
C LYS A 369 3.60 4.72 -17.87
N VAL A 370 3.16 3.65 -18.53
CA VAL A 370 3.82 2.34 -18.47
C VAL A 370 5.20 2.39 -19.14
N TYR A 371 5.32 3.01 -20.31
CA TYR A 371 6.62 3.25 -20.92
C TYR A 371 7.54 4.12 -20.07
N ALA A 372 6.98 5.15 -19.40
CA ALA A 372 7.76 5.98 -18.48
C ALA A 372 8.30 5.17 -17.31
N SER A 373 7.45 4.29 -16.73
CA SER A 373 7.84 3.38 -15.63
C SER A 373 8.90 2.36 -16.09
N ALA A 374 8.75 1.77 -17.28
CA ALA A 374 9.72 0.85 -17.84
C ALA A 374 11.10 1.53 -18.07
N ARG A 375 11.10 2.74 -18.63
CA ARG A 375 12.32 3.53 -18.79
C ARG A 375 12.95 3.89 -17.45
N ALA A 376 12.13 4.26 -16.47
CA ALA A 376 12.59 4.59 -15.12
C ALA A 376 13.19 3.36 -14.41
N LEU A 377 12.59 2.17 -14.57
CA LEU A 377 13.11 0.91 -14.03
C LEU A 377 14.55 0.64 -14.50
N ILE A 378 14.85 0.92 -15.77
CA ILE A 378 16.18 0.76 -16.34
C ILE A 378 17.10 1.92 -15.92
N ALA A 379 16.65 3.16 -16.09
CA ALA A 379 17.49 4.35 -15.90
C ALA A 379 17.87 4.58 -14.43
N SER A 380 17.01 4.22 -13.48
CA SER A 380 17.30 4.28 -12.05
C SER A 380 18.26 3.19 -11.58
N GLY A 381 18.43 2.11 -12.36
CA GLY A 381 19.21 0.93 -11.99
C GLY A 381 18.43 -0.13 -11.24
N LEU A 382 17.12 0.01 -10.98
CA LEU A 382 16.29 -1.03 -10.36
C LEU A 382 16.37 -2.36 -11.10
N ALA A 383 16.39 -2.33 -12.44
CA ALA A 383 16.56 -3.53 -13.27
C ALA A 383 17.90 -4.25 -13.02
N ASP A 384 18.93 -3.54 -12.59
CA ASP A 384 20.24 -4.08 -12.24
C ASP A 384 20.24 -4.80 -10.89
N PHE A 385 19.11 -4.76 -10.15
CA PHE A 385 18.85 -5.50 -8.91
C PHE A 385 17.81 -6.62 -9.09
N GLY A 386 17.37 -6.91 -10.33
CA GLY A 386 16.49 -8.04 -10.65
C GLY A 386 15.01 -7.70 -10.81
N TYR A 387 14.60 -6.45 -10.65
CA TYR A 387 13.24 -6.03 -10.97
C TYR A 387 13.02 -6.11 -12.49
N SER A 388 12.09 -6.98 -12.91
CA SER A 388 11.94 -7.30 -14.34
C SER A 388 10.51 -7.23 -14.87
N TYR A 389 9.50 -7.39 -14.03
CA TYR A 389 8.10 -7.32 -14.45
C TYR A 389 7.60 -5.88 -14.50
N VAL A 390 6.90 -5.53 -15.58
CA VAL A 390 6.19 -4.25 -15.75
C VAL A 390 4.72 -4.59 -15.97
N ASN A 391 3.91 -4.48 -14.93
CA ASN A 391 2.55 -4.97 -14.92
C ASN A 391 1.54 -3.82 -15.10
N ILE A 392 0.73 -3.92 -16.15
CA ILE A 392 -0.45 -3.10 -16.34
C ILE A 392 -1.59 -3.72 -15.53
N ASP A 393 -2.11 -2.97 -14.57
CA ASP A 393 -3.29 -3.37 -13.78
C ASP A 393 -4.60 -3.05 -14.54
N ASP A 394 -5.72 -2.95 -13.87
CA ASP A 394 -7.04 -2.68 -14.44
C ASP A 394 -7.09 -1.37 -15.26
N ALA A 395 -8.03 -1.24 -16.16
CA ALA A 395 -8.31 -0.08 -17.02
C ALA A 395 -7.48 0.04 -18.32
N TRP A 396 -6.85 -1.05 -18.79
CA TRP A 396 -6.29 -1.09 -20.14
C TRP A 396 -7.33 -1.53 -21.20
N GLN A 397 -8.40 -2.20 -20.78
CA GLN A 397 -9.42 -2.79 -21.62
C GLN A 397 -10.31 -1.71 -22.22
N GLY A 398 -10.67 -1.88 -23.50
CA GLY A 398 -11.70 -1.11 -24.15
C GLY A 398 -13.12 -1.54 -23.75
N SER A 399 -14.11 -0.87 -24.30
CA SER A 399 -15.52 -1.10 -24.00
C SER A 399 -16.17 -2.24 -24.81
N GLU A 400 -15.45 -2.80 -25.79
CA GLU A 400 -16.00 -3.79 -26.71
C GLU A 400 -14.98 -4.85 -27.12
N ARG A 401 -15.50 -5.94 -27.67
CA ARG A 401 -14.72 -6.97 -28.35
C ARG A 401 -14.97 -6.86 -29.85
N SER A 402 -13.96 -7.21 -30.64
CA SER A 402 -14.10 -7.33 -32.11
C SER A 402 -15.04 -8.48 -32.50
N ASP A 403 -15.43 -8.55 -33.78
CA ASP A 403 -16.36 -9.59 -34.31
C ASP A 403 -15.85 -11.01 -34.06
N ASP A 404 -14.55 -11.24 -33.95
CA ASP A 404 -13.94 -12.53 -33.64
C ASP A 404 -13.78 -12.78 -32.13
N GLY A 405 -14.27 -11.87 -31.28
CA GLY A 405 -14.25 -11.97 -29.81
C GLY A 405 -12.99 -11.44 -29.15
N THR A 406 -12.02 -10.90 -29.89
CA THR A 406 -10.80 -10.31 -29.31
C THR A 406 -11.17 -9.06 -28.50
N LEU A 407 -10.73 -8.98 -27.23
CA LEU A 407 -10.88 -7.79 -26.41
C LEU A 407 -9.97 -6.68 -26.95
N LEU A 408 -10.57 -5.57 -27.34
CA LEU A 408 -9.84 -4.41 -27.83
C LEU A 408 -9.28 -3.62 -26.64
N PRO A 409 -8.04 -3.10 -26.75
CA PRO A 409 -7.52 -2.17 -25.77
C PRO A 409 -8.29 -0.84 -25.76
N ASP A 410 -8.22 -0.13 -24.63
CA ASP A 410 -8.64 1.28 -24.53
C ASP A 410 -7.76 2.18 -25.44
N GLU A 411 -8.29 3.32 -25.87
CA GLU A 411 -7.55 4.27 -26.72
C GLU A 411 -6.23 4.77 -26.09
N ARG A 412 -6.11 4.68 -24.76
CA ARG A 412 -4.90 5.01 -24.00
C ARG A 412 -3.79 3.95 -24.15
N PHE A 413 -4.11 2.81 -24.78
CA PHE A 413 -3.20 1.68 -25.01
C PHE A 413 -3.18 1.28 -26.49
N PRO A 414 -2.68 2.15 -27.36
CA PRO A 414 -2.75 1.93 -28.82
C PRO A 414 -1.90 0.75 -29.32
N ASP A 415 -0.84 0.34 -28.60
CA ASP A 415 0.09 -0.71 -29.06
C ASP A 415 0.71 -1.53 -27.91
N ILE A 416 -0.10 -2.34 -27.23
CA ILE A 416 0.37 -3.23 -26.16
C ILE A 416 1.42 -4.23 -26.68
N ALA A 417 1.30 -4.70 -27.93
CA ALA A 417 2.28 -5.61 -28.52
C ALA A 417 3.65 -4.92 -28.70
N GLY A 418 3.67 -3.69 -29.20
CA GLY A 418 4.89 -2.89 -29.30
C GLY A 418 5.52 -2.58 -27.94
N LEU A 419 4.71 -2.39 -26.91
CA LEU A 419 5.18 -2.28 -25.51
C LEU A 419 5.84 -3.59 -25.06
N GLY A 420 5.22 -4.75 -25.32
CA GLY A 420 5.81 -6.07 -25.06
C GLY A 420 7.18 -6.25 -25.74
N ASP A 421 7.26 -5.94 -27.02
CA ASP A 421 8.50 -5.98 -27.77
C ASP A 421 9.59 -5.05 -27.20
N TYR A 422 9.21 -3.86 -26.75
CA TYR A 422 10.13 -2.93 -26.09
C TYR A 422 10.69 -3.52 -24.80
N LEU A 423 9.83 -4.09 -23.96
CA LEU A 423 10.22 -4.69 -22.69
C LEU A 423 11.16 -5.88 -22.91
N HIS A 424 10.83 -6.79 -23.82
CA HIS A 424 11.62 -7.97 -24.14
C HIS A 424 13.02 -7.63 -24.67
N ARG A 425 13.13 -6.64 -25.57
CA ARG A 425 14.45 -6.16 -26.04
C ARG A 425 15.34 -5.63 -24.92
N ASN A 426 14.74 -5.16 -23.81
CA ASN A 426 15.46 -4.70 -22.63
C ASN A 426 15.63 -5.79 -21.55
N GLY A 427 15.22 -7.04 -21.83
CA GLY A 427 15.25 -8.16 -20.87
C GLY A 427 14.23 -8.03 -19.74
N LEU A 428 13.20 -7.20 -19.94
CA LEU A 428 12.05 -7.03 -19.04
C LEU A 428 10.87 -7.86 -19.52
N ARG A 429 9.80 -7.94 -18.70
CA ARG A 429 8.62 -8.77 -18.93
C ARG A 429 7.34 -7.96 -18.79
N LEU A 430 6.37 -8.22 -19.69
CA LEU A 430 5.07 -7.57 -19.70
C LEU A 430 4.08 -8.33 -18.84
N GLY A 431 3.40 -7.65 -17.91
CA GLY A 431 2.24 -8.17 -17.19
C GLY A 431 0.96 -7.47 -17.57
N ILE A 432 -0.15 -8.19 -17.45
CA ILE A 432 -1.50 -7.70 -17.72
C ILE A 432 -2.48 -8.12 -16.63
N TYR A 433 -3.64 -7.50 -16.61
CA TYR A 433 -4.72 -7.75 -15.65
C TYR A 433 -6.01 -8.15 -16.35
N SER A 434 -6.77 -9.08 -15.74
CA SER A 434 -8.14 -9.37 -16.12
C SER A 434 -8.95 -9.95 -14.94
N SER A 435 -10.21 -10.30 -15.19
CA SER A 435 -11.12 -10.89 -14.22
C SER A 435 -11.90 -12.06 -14.86
N PRO A 436 -12.22 -13.12 -14.09
CA PRO A 436 -13.06 -14.22 -14.57
C PRO A 436 -14.55 -13.88 -14.74
N GLY A 437 -14.97 -12.67 -14.36
CA GLY A 437 -16.34 -12.20 -14.50
C GLY A 437 -16.60 -11.52 -15.84
N ASN A 438 -17.83 -11.00 -16.01
CA ASN A 438 -18.17 -10.14 -17.15
C ASN A 438 -17.38 -8.83 -17.12
N PHE A 439 -17.11 -8.34 -15.91
CA PHE A 439 -16.43 -7.06 -15.69
C PHE A 439 -15.28 -7.21 -14.69
N THR A 440 -14.31 -6.30 -14.79
CA THR A 440 -13.23 -6.11 -13.82
C THR A 440 -13.71 -5.32 -12.60
N CYS A 441 -12.84 -5.09 -11.61
CA CYS A 441 -13.13 -4.23 -10.46
C CYS A 441 -13.39 -2.77 -10.88
N GLY A 442 -12.70 -2.30 -11.91
CA GLY A 442 -12.88 -0.95 -12.50
C GLY A 442 -14.10 -0.83 -13.41
N GLY A 443 -14.83 -1.92 -13.66
CA GLY A 443 -15.99 -1.94 -14.54
C GLY A 443 -15.69 -2.14 -16.02
N TYR A 444 -14.46 -2.50 -16.38
CA TYR A 444 -14.05 -2.85 -17.74
C TYR A 444 -14.41 -4.30 -18.08
N LEU A 445 -14.32 -4.70 -19.36
CA LEU A 445 -14.66 -6.05 -19.78
C LEU A 445 -13.71 -7.09 -19.17
N GLY A 446 -14.29 -8.14 -18.58
CA GLY A 446 -13.58 -9.31 -18.10
C GLY A 446 -13.54 -10.45 -19.12
N SER A 447 -13.03 -11.61 -18.70
CA SER A 447 -12.74 -12.75 -19.58
C SER A 447 -13.85 -13.82 -19.66
N LEU A 448 -14.98 -13.66 -18.94
CA LEU A 448 -16.02 -14.68 -18.85
C LEU A 448 -16.51 -15.13 -20.24
N GLY A 449 -16.30 -16.42 -20.57
CA GLY A 449 -16.68 -17.01 -21.86
C GLY A 449 -15.69 -16.72 -23.00
N PHE A 450 -14.62 -15.97 -22.76
CA PHE A 450 -13.58 -15.62 -23.72
C PHE A 450 -12.17 -15.99 -23.24
N GLU A 451 -12.04 -16.81 -22.20
CA GLU A 451 -10.78 -17.09 -21.52
C GLU A 451 -9.70 -17.62 -22.47
N GLN A 452 -10.08 -18.50 -23.42
CA GLN A 452 -9.15 -18.99 -24.44
C GLN A 452 -8.71 -17.86 -25.38
N LYS A 453 -9.67 -17.06 -25.87
CA LYS A 453 -9.39 -15.99 -26.80
C LYS A 453 -8.48 -14.92 -26.19
N ASP A 454 -8.74 -14.60 -24.93
CA ASP A 454 -7.92 -13.65 -24.17
C ASP A 454 -6.51 -14.20 -23.97
N ALA A 455 -6.35 -15.46 -23.57
CA ALA A 455 -5.04 -16.09 -23.42
C ALA A 455 -4.25 -16.11 -24.76
N ASP A 456 -4.92 -16.41 -25.90
CA ASP A 456 -4.31 -16.40 -27.22
C ASP A 456 -3.86 -14.96 -27.60
N THR A 457 -4.68 -13.96 -27.28
CA THR A 457 -4.38 -12.55 -27.53
C THR A 457 -3.19 -12.06 -26.68
N TRP A 458 -3.17 -12.38 -25.39
CA TRP A 458 -2.07 -12.03 -24.49
C TRP A 458 -0.76 -12.69 -24.91
N ASN A 459 -0.80 -13.96 -25.36
CA ASN A 459 0.37 -14.60 -25.94
C ASN A 459 0.88 -13.84 -27.17
N ALA A 460 -0.01 -13.41 -28.07
CA ALA A 460 0.36 -12.63 -29.26
C ALA A 460 0.97 -11.26 -28.92
N TRP A 461 0.54 -10.64 -27.83
CA TRP A 461 1.10 -9.38 -27.33
C TRP A 461 2.41 -9.55 -26.53
N GLY A 462 2.83 -10.78 -26.27
CA GLY A 462 4.05 -11.01 -25.52
C GLY A 462 3.88 -10.91 -23.99
N VAL A 463 2.69 -11.17 -23.47
CA VAL A 463 2.43 -11.14 -22.02
C VAL A 463 3.14 -12.28 -21.30
N ASP A 464 3.83 -11.97 -20.20
CA ASP A 464 4.60 -12.89 -19.35
C ASP A 464 4.05 -13.04 -17.93
N TYR A 465 3.03 -12.25 -17.56
CA TYR A 465 2.41 -12.26 -16.25
C TYR A 465 0.93 -11.88 -16.37
N LEU A 466 0.06 -12.63 -15.68
CA LEU A 466 -1.37 -12.35 -15.61
C LEU A 466 -1.80 -12.19 -14.15
N LYS A 467 -2.28 -11.01 -13.76
CA LYS A 467 -3.09 -10.83 -12.53
C LYS A 467 -4.55 -11.09 -12.86
N TYR A 468 -5.14 -12.12 -12.26
CA TYR A 468 -6.51 -12.55 -12.53
C TYR A 468 -7.38 -12.39 -11.29
N ASP A 469 -8.20 -11.33 -11.30
CA ASP A 469 -8.87 -10.79 -10.11
C ASP A 469 -10.34 -11.22 -10.00
N LEU A 470 -10.75 -11.61 -8.80
CA LEU A 470 -12.08 -12.18 -8.52
C LEU A 470 -13.24 -11.23 -8.81
N CYS A 471 -13.05 -9.91 -8.85
CA CYS A 471 -14.08 -8.86 -8.76
C CYS A 471 -15.41 -9.19 -9.44
N GLY A 472 -15.45 -9.25 -10.76
CA GLY A 472 -16.69 -9.47 -11.50
C GLY A 472 -17.30 -10.87 -11.35
N TYR A 473 -16.51 -11.84 -10.88
CA TYR A 473 -17.00 -13.21 -10.65
C TYR A 473 -17.82 -13.33 -9.36
N ARG A 474 -17.71 -12.39 -8.44
CA ARG A 474 -18.54 -12.38 -7.21
C ARG A 474 -20.02 -12.32 -7.53
N SER A 475 -20.43 -11.54 -8.52
CA SER A 475 -21.83 -11.49 -8.95
C SER A 475 -22.36 -12.86 -9.43
N ILE A 476 -21.49 -13.70 -9.99
CA ILE A 476 -21.82 -15.07 -10.38
C ILE A 476 -21.94 -15.96 -9.13
N LEU A 477 -20.99 -15.87 -8.20
CA LEU A 477 -21.05 -16.62 -6.94
C LEU A 477 -22.33 -16.27 -6.15
N ASP A 478 -22.74 -15.01 -6.11
CA ASP A 478 -23.93 -14.53 -5.41
C ASP A 478 -25.24 -15.09 -5.98
N THR A 479 -25.24 -15.63 -7.21
CA THR A 479 -26.41 -16.33 -7.77
C THR A 479 -26.57 -17.78 -7.27
N LEU A 480 -25.52 -18.32 -6.63
CA LEU A 480 -25.54 -19.71 -6.16
C LEU A 480 -26.27 -19.83 -4.81
N PRO A 481 -27.11 -20.84 -4.63
CA PRO A 481 -27.82 -21.02 -3.36
C PRO A 481 -26.89 -21.35 -2.19
N VAL A 482 -25.73 -21.95 -2.47
CA VAL A 482 -24.64 -22.23 -1.54
C VAL A 482 -23.34 -22.16 -2.31
N VAL A 483 -22.46 -21.24 -1.94
CA VAL A 483 -21.12 -21.12 -2.52
C VAL A 483 -20.18 -22.10 -1.83
N LYS A 484 -19.42 -22.86 -2.61
CA LYS A 484 -18.41 -23.82 -2.16
C LYS A 484 -17.03 -23.42 -2.64
N ARG A 485 -15.99 -23.90 -1.97
CA ARG A 485 -14.60 -23.70 -2.39
C ARG A 485 -14.38 -24.04 -3.88
N ALA A 486 -14.99 -25.12 -4.38
CA ALA A 486 -14.88 -25.51 -5.79
C ALA A 486 -15.41 -24.45 -6.75
N ASP A 487 -16.40 -23.65 -6.33
CA ASP A 487 -16.95 -22.58 -7.16
C ASP A 487 -15.96 -21.41 -7.27
N HIS A 488 -15.23 -21.13 -6.19
CA HIS A 488 -14.10 -20.18 -6.20
C HIS A 488 -12.93 -20.67 -7.05
N MET A 489 -12.61 -21.97 -7.05
CA MET A 489 -11.48 -22.55 -7.80
C MET A 489 -11.75 -22.61 -9.30
N LYS A 490 -13.00 -22.85 -9.69
CA LYS A 490 -13.40 -23.15 -11.07
C LYS A 490 -12.86 -22.16 -12.12
N PRO A 491 -13.01 -20.84 -11.98
CA PRO A 491 -12.55 -19.90 -13.00
C PRO A 491 -11.02 -19.89 -13.14
N TYR A 492 -10.29 -20.11 -12.05
CA TYR A 492 -8.83 -20.13 -12.07
C TYR A 492 -8.29 -21.39 -12.75
N HIS A 493 -8.88 -22.55 -12.50
CA HIS A 493 -8.57 -23.79 -13.24
C HIS A 493 -8.86 -23.66 -14.73
N LEU A 494 -9.95 -22.97 -15.09
CA LEU A 494 -10.31 -22.76 -16.49
C LEU A 494 -9.25 -21.91 -17.19
N MET A 495 -8.85 -20.78 -16.61
CA MET A 495 -7.82 -19.92 -17.17
C MET A 495 -6.46 -20.62 -17.24
N ASP A 496 -6.05 -21.35 -16.20
CA ASP A 496 -4.81 -22.14 -16.18
C ASP A 496 -4.72 -23.12 -17.36
N ALA A 497 -5.84 -23.80 -17.69
CA ALA A 497 -5.88 -24.72 -18.82
C ALA A 497 -5.60 -24.05 -20.17
N PHE A 498 -5.95 -22.78 -20.33
CA PHE A 498 -5.65 -21.99 -21.53
C PHE A 498 -4.25 -21.39 -21.51
N LEU A 499 -3.77 -20.89 -20.35
CA LEU A 499 -2.42 -20.38 -20.20
C LEU A 499 -1.36 -21.47 -20.47
N LYS A 500 -1.58 -22.70 -19.99
CA LYS A 500 -0.68 -23.84 -20.24
C LYS A 500 -0.55 -24.25 -21.71
N ARG A 501 -1.54 -23.93 -22.54
CA ARG A 501 -1.51 -24.21 -23.99
C ARG A 501 -0.67 -23.18 -24.75
N GLN A 502 -0.38 -22.04 -24.15
CA GLN A 502 0.41 -21.00 -24.80
C GLN A 502 1.88 -21.45 -24.93
N PRO A 503 2.57 -21.10 -26.06
CA PRO A 503 3.95 -21.45 -26.27
C PRO A 503 4.95 -20.64 -25.41
N ARG A 504 4.47 -19.72 -24.60
CA ARG A 504 5.27 -18.91 -23.67
C ARG A 504 4.87 -19.14 -22.23
N ASP A 505 5.77 -18.83 -21.32
CA ASP A 505 5.50 -18.81 -19.90
C ASP A 505 4.71 -17.56 -19.50
N ILE A 506 3.61 -17.73 -18.80
CA ILE A 506 2.84 -16.64 -18.21
C ILE A 506 2.77 -16.92 -16.70
N CYS A 507 3.44 -16.08 -15.91
CA CYS A 507 3.39 -16.14 -14.46
C CYS A 507 1.98 -15.80 -13.98
N TYR A 508 1.30 -16.78 -13.40
CA TYR A 508 -0.12 -16.68 -13.07
C TYR A 508 -0.33 -16.23 -11.63
N SER A 509 -0.82 -15.01 -11.46
CA SER A 509 -1.13 -14.37 -10.18
C SER A 509 -2.64 -14.42 -9.92
N ILE A 510 -3.05 -15.24 -8.96
CA ILE A 510 -4.44 -15.37 -8.52
C ILE A 510 -4.76 -14.28 -7.52
N CYS A 511 -5.60 -13.31 -7.89
CA CYS A 511 -6.04 -12.24 -7.00
C CYS A 511 -7.44 -12.56 -6.44
N GLN A 512 -7.47 -13.27 -5.30
CA GLN A 512 -8.70 -13.84 -4.73
C GLN A 512 -8.89 -13.43 -3.26
N TYR A 513 -8.09 -12.46 -2.77
CA TYR A 513 -8.21 -11.80 -1.46
C TYR A 513 -8.12 -12.72 -0.23
N GLY A 514 -7.55 -13.93 -0.36
CA GLY A 514 -7.44 -14.90 0.74
C GLY A 514 -8.71 -15.70 1.01
N LEU A 515 -9.79 -15.50 0.24
CA LEU A 515 -11.06 -16.22 0.43
C LEU A 515 -10.86 -17.72 0.22
N GLU A 516 -11.63 -18.53 0.96
CA GLU A 516 -11.58 -20.00 0.89
C GLU A 516 -10.16 -20.58 1.05
N GLU A 517 -9.28 -19.88 1.79
CA GLU A 517 -7.90 -20.30 2.02
C GLU A 517 -7.15 -20.57 0.71
N VAL A 518 -7.13 -19.60 -0.19
CA VAL A 518 -6.51 -19.71 -1.53
C VAL A 518 -5.09 -20.29 -1.49
N TRP A 519 -4.34 -20.06 -0.44
CA TRP A 519 -3.01 -20.64 -0.23
C TRP A 519 -3.01 -22.18 -0.22
N SER A 520 -4.13 -22.81 0.19
CA SER A 520 -4.24 -24.27 0.25
C SER A 520 -4.53 -24.91 -1.11
N TRP A 521 -5.00 -24.16 -2.11
CA TRP A 521 -5.39 -24.69 -3.42
C TRP A 521 -4.83 -23.90 -4.63
N GLY A 522 -4.34 -22.67 -4.45
CA GLY A 522 -3.90 -21.81 -5.54
C GLY A 522 -2.87 -22.45 -6.47
N ALA A 523 -1.90 -23.19 -5.92
CA ALA A 523 -0.94 -23.94 -6.73
C ALA A 523 -1.62 -25.05 -7.60
N SER A 524 -2.66 -25.69 -7.09
CA SER A 524 -3.40 -26.71 -7.87
C SER A 524 -4.22 -26.10 -8.99
N ALA A 525 -4.60 -24.82 -8.86
CA ALA A 525 -5.27 -24.06 -9.90
C ALA A 525 -4.27 -23.35 -10.88
N GLY A 526 -3.00 -23.77 -10.85
CA GLY A 526 -1.96 -23.26 -11.73
C GLY A 526 -1.30 -21.96 -11.30
N GLY A 527 -1.72 -21.38 -10.15
CA GLY A 527 -1.13 -20.13 -9.64
C GLY A 527 0.33 -20.28 -9.27
N ASN A 528 1.15 -19.36 -9.76
CA ASN A 528 2.54 -19.19 -9.32
C ASN A 528 2.63 -18.30 -8.07
N LEU A 529 1.63 -17.46 -7.86
CA LEU A 529 1.43 -16.67 -6.65
C LEU A 529 -0.07 -16.41 -6.45
N TRP A 530 -0.44 -16.05 -5.24
CA TRP A 530 -1.84 -15.74 -4.90
C TRP A 530 -1.93 -14.72 -3.77
N ARG A 531 -2.81 -13.75 -3.95
CA ARG A 531 -3.15 -12.77 -2.92
C ARG A 531 -3.76 -13.45 -1.71
N THR A 532 -3.12 -13.30 -0.58
CA THR A 532 -3.53 -13.90 0.70
C THR A 532 -4.49 -13.03 1.50
N THR A 533 -4.64 -11.76 1.09
CA THR A 533 -5.40 -10.73 1.82
C THR A 533 -6.13 -9.80 0.87
N GLY A 534 -7.02 -8.95 1.42
CA GLY A 534 -7.51 -7.75 0.75
C GLY A 534 -6.39 -6.74 0.46
N ASP A 535 -6.73 -5.64 -0.22
CA ASP A 535 -5.75 -4.67 -0.70
C ASP A 535 -5.03 -3.94 0.42
N ILE A 536 -3.73 -3.72 0.22
CA ILE A 536 -2.88 -2.94 1.12
C ILE A 536 -3.06 -1.44 0.87
N THR A 537 -2.97 -0.68 1.95
CA THR A 537 -2.82 0.78 1.91
C THR A 537 -1.54 1.20 2.61
N ASP A 538 -1.07 2.41 2.34
CA ASP A 538 0.14 2.98 2.90
C ASP A 538 -0.06 3.51 4.33
N THR A 539 -0.58 2.65 5.22
CA THR A 539 -0.71 2.92 6.66
C THR A 539 -0.10 1.78 7.46
N TRP A 540 0.44 2.10 8.64
CA TRP A 540 1.03 1.08 9.51
C TRP A 540 0.01 -0.01 9.89
N ASP A 541 -1.23 0.37 10.21
CA ASP A 541 -2.31 -0.58 10.52
C ASP A 541 -2.55 -1.58 9.38
N SER A 542 -2.46 -1.12 8.13
CA SER A 542 -2.60 -1.99 6.96
C SER A 542 -1.41 -2.95 6.84
N VAL A 543 -0.18 -2.46 6.97
CA VAL A 543 1.03 -3.28 6.96
C VAL A 543 1.02 -4.29 8.11
N LEU A 544 0.66 -3.86 9.32
CA LEU A 544 0.54 -4.71 10.50
C LEU A 544 -0.47 -5.86 10.27
N ARG A 545 -1.65 -5.54 9.81
CA ARG A 545 -2.71 -6.52 9.58
C ARG A 545 -2.35 -7.48 8.44
N ILE A 546 -1.90 -6.97 7.30
CA ILE A 546 -1.66 -7.74 6.09
C ILE A 546 -0.36 -8.57 6.20
N GLY A 547 0.71 -7.96 6.68
CA GLY A 547 2.02 -8.59 6.81
C GLY A 547 2.16 -9.40 8.10
N PHE A 548 2.09 -8.75 9.26
CA PHE A 548 2.45 -9.38 10.52
C PHE A 548 1.36 -10.31 11.08
N THR A 549 0.09 -9.99 10.86
CA THR A 549 -1.01 -10.78 11.42
C THR A 549 -1.44 -11.90 10.48
N LEU A 550 -1.76 -11.57 9.22
CA LEU A 550 -2.39 -12.53 8.30
C LEU A 550 -1.39 -13.49 7.63
N GLN A 551 -0.07 -13.20 7.60
CA GLN A 551 0.93 -14.11 7.03
C GLN A 551 1.51 -15.11 8.03
N ARG A 552 1.17 -15.03 9.32
CA ARG A 552 1.80 -15.77 10.42
C ARG A 552 1.89 -17.28 10.20
N ASP A 553 0.81 -17.90 9.73
CA ASP A 553 0.67 -19.34 9.59
C ASP A 553 0.71 -19.83 8.13
N LEU A 554 1.05 -18.95 7.19
CA LEU A 554 1.00 -19.27 5.75
C LEU A 554 2.31 -19.87 5.20
N TRP A 555 3.37 -19.92 6.00
CA TRP A 555 4.69 -20.41 5.62
C TRP A 555 4.71 -21.84 5.01
N PRO A 556 3.80 -22.80 5.34
CA PRO A 556 3.82 -24.13 4.73
C PRO A 556 3.38 -24.15 3.26
N PHE A 557 2.71 -23.09 2.82
CA PHE A 557 2.09 -23.05 1.49
C PHE A 557 2.97 -22.35 0.44
N SER A 558 4.01 -21.62 0.86
CA SER A 558 4.95 -20.91 -0.01
C SER A 558 6.17 -21.76 -0.36
N GLY A 559 6.75 -21.53 -1.53
CA GLY A 559 7.97 -22.19 -2.02
C GLY A 559 8.21 -21.95 -3.50
N PRO A 560 9.30 -22.47 -4.09
CA PRO A 560 9.62 -22.26 -5.50
C PRO A 560 8.44 -22.57 -6.44
N GLY A 561 8.08 -21.60 -7.27
CA GLY A 561 6.97 -21.66 -8.22
C GLY A 561 5.57 -21.45 -7.61
N ARG A 562 5.46 -21.18 -6.30
CA ARG A 562 4.20 -21.02 -5.56
C ARG A 562 4.41 -20.07 -4.38
N TRP A 563 3.92 -18.84 -4.48
CA TRP A 563 4.23 -17.77 -3.53
C TRP A 563 2.98 -17.19 -2.88
N ASN A 564 3.02 -17.02 -1.57
CA ASN A 564 2.05 -16.19 -0.86
C ASN A 564 2.31 -14.72 -1.21
N ASP A 565 1.29 -14.00 -1.62
CA ASP A 565 1.37 -12.60 -2.01
C ASP A 565 0.58 -11.74 -1.02
N PRO A 566 1.25 -11.01 -0.12
CA PRO A 566 0.59 -10.09 0.81
C PRO A 566 0.25 -8.73 0.18
N ASP A 567 0.39 -8.59 -1.13
CA ASP A 567 0.21 -7.39 -1.94
C ASP A 567 1.50 -6.55 -2.14
N MET A 568 1.37 -5.49 -2.92
CA MET A 568 2.45 -4.65 -3.42
C MET A 568 3.20 -3.86 -2.34
N LEU A 569 4.42 -3.45 -2.66
CA LEU A 569 5.18 -2.51 -1.84
C LEU A 569 4.61 -1.09 -1.98
N VAL A 570 4.10 -0.53 -0.90
CA VAL A 570 3.50 0.82 -0.85
C VAL A 570 4.53 1.87 -0.39
N VAL A 571 5.67 1.89 -1.06
CA VAL A 571 6.82 2.77 -0.79
C VAL A 571 6.96 3.84 -1.88
N GLY A 572 7.72 4.92 -1.60
CA GLY A 572 7.90 6.02 -2.53
C GLY A 572 6.62 6.86 -2.71
N ARG A 573 6.23 7.17 -3.94
CA ARG A 573 5.03 7.95 -4.24
C ARG A 573 3.89 7.08 -4.75
N VAL A 574 2.76 7.15 -4.08
CA VAL A 574 1.54 6.39 -4.37
C VAL A 574 0.34 7.34 -4.52
N GLY A 575 -0.82 6.87 -5.02
CA GLY A 575 -1.97 7.77 -5.21
C GLY A 575 -3.26 7.12 -5.67
N TRP A 576 -3.24 5.88 -6.12
CA TRP A 576 -4.43 5.13 -6.62
C TRP A 576 -5.27 5.91 -7.67
N GLY A 577 -4.61 6.78 -8.48
CA GLY A 577 -5.27 7.62 -9.47
C GLY A 577 -5.79 8.96 -8.94
N GLU A 578 -5.76 9.20 -7.63
CA GLU A 578 -6.24 10.46 -7.00
C GLU A 578 -5.17 11.57 -6.94
N GLY A 579 -4.02 11.34 -7.56
CA GLY A 579 -2.85 12.21 -7.53
C GLY A 579 -1.73 11.67 -6.66
N LEU A 580 -0.52 11.72 -7.20
CA LEU A 580 0.67 11.19 -6.54
C LEU A 580 1.06 12.01 -5.31
N ARG A 581 1.32 11.33 -4.22
CA ARG A 581 1.86 11.85 -2.97
C ARG A 581 2.88 10.87 -2.39
N ASP A 582 3.72 11.34 -1.48
CA ASP A 582 4.59 10.43 -0.73
C ASP A 582 3.76 9.43 0.08
N SER A 583 4.28 8.21 0.23
CA SER A 583 3.71 7.20 1.13
C SER A 583 3.54 7.79 2.54
N ARG A 584 2.43 7.50 3.19
CA ARG A 584 2.15 7.91 4.57
C ARG A 584 2.97 7.13 5.60
N LEU A 585 3.58 6.01 5.20
CA LEU A 585 4.47 5.25 6.05
C LEU A 585 5.72 6.08 6.38
N THR A 586 6.11 6.10 7.64
CA THR A 586 7.39 6.66 8.08
C THR A 586 8.57 5.90 7.45
N ALA A 587 9.78 6.43 7.54
CA ALA A 587 10.97 5.71 7.07
C ALA A 587 11.13 4.35 7.77
N ASP A 588 10.93 4.30 9.10
CA ASP A 588 11.03 3.07 9.90
C ASP A 588 10.00 2.02 9.47
N GLU A 589 8.75 2.45 9.24
CA GLU A 589 7.68 1.57 8.76
C GLU A 589 7.93 1.05 7.35
N GLN A 590 8.54 1.84 6.46
CA GLN A 590 8.93 1.39 5.13
C GLN A 590 10.09 0.36 5.21
N TYR A 591 11.08 0.56 6.10
CA TYR A 591 12.10 -0.46 6.36
C TYR A 591 11.48 -1.75 6.90
N SER A 592 10.53 -1.68 7.83
CA SER A 592 9.81 -2.84 8.36
C SER A 592 8.98 -3.54 7.30
N HIS A 593 8.27 -2.79 6.46
CA HIS A 593 7.49 -3.31 5.35
C HIS A 593 8.35 -4.13 4.37
N VAL A 594 9.42 -3.54 3.83
CA VAL A 594 10.31 -4.23 2.88
C VAL A 594 11.04 -5.41 3.53
N SER A 595 11.48 -5.27 4.79
CA SER A 595 12.15 -6.35 5.54
C SER A 595 11.23 -7.56 5.72
N LEU A 596 9.97 -7.32 6.10
CA LEU A 596 9.02 -8.41 6.29
C LEU A 596 8.70 -9.10 4.96
N TRP A 597 8.44 -8.34 3.88
CA TRP A 597 8.20 -8.93 2.54
C TRP A 597 9.37 -9.79 2.09
N ALA A 598 10.60 -9.32 2.25
CA ALA A 598 11.79 -10.11 1.93
C ALA A 598 11.93 -11.38 2.79
N LEU A 599 11.64 -11.30 4.09
CA LEU A 599 11.62 -12.48 4.97
C LEU A 599 10.49 -13.45 4.60
N LEU A 600 9.35 -12.96 4.18
CA LEU A 600 8.23 -13.78 3.72
C LEU A 600 8.51 -14.48 2.37
N ALA A 601 9.60 -14.15 1.66
CA ALA A 601 9.79 -14.51 0.25
C ALA A 601 8.56 -14.14 -0.58
N ALA A 602 8.06 -12.94 -0.38
CA ALA A 602 6.88 -12.42 -1.05
C ALA A 602 7.26 -11.74 -2.37
N PRO A 603 6.38 -11.69 -3.36
CA PRO A 603 6.65 -10.91 -4.55
C PRO A 603 7.01 -9.46 -4.21
N LEU A 604 8.17 -8.99 -4.67
CA LEU A 604 8.58 -7.58 -4.51
C LEU A 604 8.07 -6.75 -5.68
N ILE A 605 6.76 -6.53 -5.73
CA ILE A 605 6.09 -5.72 -6.76
C ILE A 605 5.89 -4.31 -6.22
N ILE A 606 6.60 -3.35 -6.82
CA ILE A 606 6.54 -1.94 -6.44
C ILE A 606 5.23 -1.33 -6.91
N GLY A 607 4.43 -0.77 -5.98
CA GLY A 607 3.18 -0.06 -6.30
C GLY A 607 3.37 1.45 -6.48
N GLY A 608 4.56 1.99 -6.23
CA GLY A 608 4.87 3.42 -6.33
C GLY A 608 5.25 3.87 -7.75
N ASP A 609 5.22 5.19 -7.99
CA ASP A 609 5.66 5.79 -9.24
C ASP A 609 7.18 5.73 -9.39
N LEU A 610 7.65 5.01 -10.41
CA LEU A 610 9.07 4.85 -10.70
C LEU A 610 9.70 6.10 -11.36
N SER A 611 8.90 7.00 -11.91
CA SER A 611 9.42 8.21 -12.60
C SER A 611 9.90 9.29 -11.64
N SER A 612 9.58 9.17 -10.34
CA SER A 612 9.87 10.16 -9.30
C SER A 612 10.50 9.55 -8.04
N LEU A 613 11.37 8.56 -8.21
CA LEU A 613 12.10 7.93 -7.10
C LEU A 613 13.08 8.90 -6.43
N ASP A 614 12.97 9.04 -5.11
CA ASP A 614 13.95 9.77 -4.31
C ASP A 614 15.11 8.86 -3.86
N ARG A 615 16.14 9.49 -3.26
CA ARG A 615 17.33 8.76 -2.76
C ARG A 615 16.97 7.72 -1.72
N PHE A 616 16.03 8.01 -0.83
CA PHE A 616 15.57 7.08 0.20
C PHE A 616 14.91 5.84 -0.41
N THR A 617 13.96 6.04 -1.33
CA THR A 617 13.24 4.94 -1.98
C THR A 617 14.20 4.06 -2.79
N MET A 618 15.17 4.66 -3.49
CA MET A 618 16.21 3.91 -4.18
C MET A 618 17.10 3.13 -3.21
N ASN A 619 17.49 3.72 -2.07
CA ASN A 619 18.28 3.07 -1.03
C ASN A 619 17.55 1.87 -0.41
N LEU A 620 16.24 2.00 -0.23
CA LEU A 620 15.36 0.97 0.29
C LEU A 620 15.20 -0.21 -0.69
N LEU A 621 14.98 0.07 -1.98
CA LEU A 621 14.70 -0.93 -3.01
C LEU A 621 15.95 -1.57 -3.62
N CYS A 622 17.12 -0.97 -3.46
CA CYS A 622 18.39 -1.42 -4.06
C CYS A 622 19.39 -2.03 -3.06
N ASN A 623 18.91 -2.55 -1.92
CA ASN A 623 19.77 -3.31 -1.01
C ASN A 623 19.91 -4.75 -1.51
N ASN A 624 21.08 -5.09 -2.05
CA ASN A 624 21.34 -6.43 -2.62
C ASN A 624 21.28 -7.56 -1.59
N GLU A 625 21.58 -7.30 -0.30
CA GLU A 625 21.54 -8.35 0.75
C GLU A 625 20.11 -8.65 1.18
N VAL A 626 19.24 -7.62 1.26
CA VAL A 626 17.81 -7.79 1.52
C VAL A 626 17.15 -8.54 0.35
N ILE A 627 17.47 -8.13 -0.90
CA ILE A 627 16.96 -8.80 -2.10
C ILE A 627 17.46 -10.25 -2.18
N ALA A 628 18.73 -10.51 -1.82
CA ALA A 628 19.27 -11.87 -1.82
C ALA A 628 18.57 -12.79 -0.80
N ILE A 629 18.08 -12.26 0.32
CA ILE A 629 17.24 -12.99 1.27
C ILE A 629 15.89 -13.32 0.66
N ASP A 630 15.24 -12.37 0.02
CA ASP A 630 13.98 -12.59 -0.68
C ASP A 630 14.11 -13.64 -1.79
N GLN A 631 15.12 -13.48 -2.64
CA GLN A 631 15.40 -14.30 -3.82
C GLN A 631 16.19 -15.59 -3.53
N ASP A 632 16.34 -15.96 -2.25
CA ASP A 632 17.02 -17.19 -1.88
C ASP A 632 16.34 -18.42 -2.50
N PRO A 633 17.09 -19.28 -3.24
CA PRO A 633 16.49 -20.38 -4.03
C PRO A 633 15.85 -21.49 -3.18
N MET A 634 16.08 -21.55 -1.86
CA MET A 634 15.32 -22.42 -0.97
C MET A 634 13.83 -22.03 -0.91
N GLY A 635 13.52 -20.76 -1.11
CA GLY A 635 12.15 -20.24 -1.19
C GLY A 635 11.31 -20.44 0.08
N ARG A 636 11.94 -20.49 1.25
CA ARG A 636 11.23 -20.70 2.53
C ARG A 636 10.69 -19.39 3.05
N GLN A 637 9.39 -19.30 3.29
CA GLN A 637 8.78 -18.16 3.97
C GLN A 637 9.18 -18.15 5.46
N ALA A 638 9.47 -16.97 6.02
CA ALA A 638 9.76 -16.81 7.43
C ALA A 638 8.57 -17.15 8.32
N ARG A 639 8.85 -17.56 9.54
CA ARG A 639 7.91 -17.82 10.63
C ARG A 639 8.04 -16.76 11.70
N CYS A 640 6.95 -16.39 12.35
CA CYS A 640 7.01 -15.66 13.60
C CYS A 640 7.48 -16.62 14.70
N LEU A 641 8.71 -16.44 15.16
CA LEU A 641 9.37 -17.33 16.11
C LEU A 641 9.19 -16.86 17.56
N MET A 642 9.02 -15.56 17.75
CA MET A 642 8.78 -14.96 19.05
C MET A 642 7.84 -13.76 18.90
N GLU A 643 6.93 -13.64 19.85
CA GLU A 643 6.11 -12.45 20.09
C GLU A 643 6.06 -12.21 21.60
N LYS A 644 6.66 -11.11 22.03
CA LYS A 644 6.76 -10.77 23.44
C LYS A 644 6.78 -9.25 23.60
N ASP A 645 5.89 -8.74 24.46
CA ASP A 645 5.72 -7.30 24.66
C ASP A 645 5.48 -6.60 23.30
N SER A 646 6.33 -5.65 22.93
CA SER A 646 6.29 -4.97 21.65
C SER A 646 7.27 -5.52 20.62
N ILE A 647 7.81 -6.74 20.79
CA ILE A 647 8.79 -7.33 19.88
C ILE A 647 8.15 -8.51 19.14
N GLN A 648 8.32 -8.53 17.82
CA GLN A 648 8.15 -9.75 17.01
C GLN A 648 9.46 -10.12 16.34
N VAL A 649 9.79 -11.42 16.34
CA VAL A 649 10.94 -11.97 15.62
C VAL A 649 10.46 -12.92 14.54
N TRP A 650 10.81 -12.60 13.32
CA TRP A 650 10.51 -13.41 12.14
C TRP A 650 11.81 -13.97 11.58
N GLY A 651 11.83 -15.27 11.25
CA GLY A 651 13.06 -15.89 10.79
C GLY A 651 12.87 -17.06 9.84
N ARG A 652 13.88 -17.30 9.00
CA ARG A 652 13.91 -18.36 8.00
C ARG A 652 15.33 -18.91 7.79
N PRO A 653 15.49 -20.18 7.40
CA PRO A 653 16.76 -20.70 6.90
C PRO A 653 17.00 -20.23 5.46
N LEU A 654 18.28 -20.16 5.06
CA LEU A 654 18.73 -19.83 3.71
C LEU A 654 19.47 -21.01 3.08
N SER A 655 19.58 -21.00 1.76
CA SER A 655 20.16 -22.08 0.96
C SER A 655 21.65 -22.30 1.22
N ASP A 656 22.38 -21.30 1.71
CA ASP A 656 23.79 -21.38 2.09
C ASP A 656 24.04 -21.94 3.50
N GLY A 657 22.98 -22.37 4.20
CA GLY A 657 23.03 -22.89 5.56
C GLY A 657 22.98 -21.83 6.66
N SER A 658 22.95 -20.55 6.31
CA SER A 658 22.74 -19.45 7.25
C SER A 658 21.24 -19.22 7.52
N TYR A 659 20.95 -18.31 8.45
CA TYR A 659 19.60 -17.86 8.79
C TYR A 659 19.44 -16.36 8.52
N ALA A 660 18.23 -15.95 8.12
CA ALA A 660 17.82 -14.55 8.13
C ALA A 660 16.76 -14.34 9.21
N ALA A 661 16.85 -13.23 9.94
CA ALA A 661 15.85 -12.84 10.92
C ALA A 661 15.61 -11.33 10.92
N GLY A 662 14.36 -10.93 11.21
CA GLY A 662 13.98 -9.55 11.51
C GLY A 662 13.50 -9.44 12.96
N ILE A 663 14.08 -8.52 13.71
CA ILE A 663 13.63 -8.12 15.04
C ILE A 663 12.85 -6.82 14.86
N PHE A 664 11.52 -6.89 14.98
CA PHE A 664 10.61 -5.78 14.74
C PHE A 664 10.10 -5.19 16.05
N ASN A 665 10.13 -3.88 16.16
CA ASN A 665 9.46 -3.15 17.23
C ASN A 665 8.03 -2.81 16.81
N MET A 666 7.05 -3.42 17.46
CA MET A 666 5.63 -3.22 17.17
C MET A 666 5.00 -2.06 17.96
N GLY A 667 5.77 -1.41 18.84
CA GLY A 667 5.30 -0.35 19.73
C GLY A 667 5.67 1.06 19.25
N ASP A 668 5.08 2.05 19.93
CA ASP A 668 5.22 3.49 19.62
C ASP A 668 6.47 4.13 20.26
N GLU A 669 7.27 3.36 21.02
CA GLU A 669 8.49 3.84 21.68
C GLU A 669 9.71 3.06 21.19
N ALA A 670 10.87 3.72 21.17
CA ALA A 670 12.10 3.07 20.78
C ALA A 670 12.52 2.02 21.83
N LEU A 671 12.97 0.87 21.37
CA LEU A 671 13.43 -0.24 22.22
C LEU A 671 14.95 -0.43 22.11
N ASN A 672 15.61 -0.69 23.24
CA ASN A 672 17.00 -1.15 23.26
C ASN A 672 17.01 -2.65 23.52
N VAL A 673 17.60 -3.42 22.62
CA VAL A 673 17.64 -4.89 22.70
C VAL A 673 19.09 -5.39 22.68
N ASN A 674 19.35 -6.49 23.41
CA ASN A 674 20.53 -7.32 23.17
C ASN A 674 20.17 -8.33 22.07
N ILE A 675 20.87 -8.29 20.95
CA ILE A 675 20.55 -9.10 19.77
C ILE A 675 20.70 -10.58 20.05
N ALA A 676 21.79 -10.99 20.72
CA ALA A 676 22.06 -12.41 21.01
C ALA A 676 21.00 -13.00 21.94
N ASP A 677 20.55 -12.24 22.95
CA ASP A 677 19.50 -12.68 23.88
C ASP A 677 18.19 -12.90 23.14
N ILE A 678 17.78 -11.93 22.29
CA ILE A 678 16.53 -12.03 21.51
C ILE A 678 16.56 -13.22 20.54
N LEU A 679 17.68 -13.44 19.84
CA LEU A 679 17.81 -14.58 18.93
C LEU A 679 17.78 -15.91 19.70
N THR A 680 18.41 -15.97 20.88
CA THR A 680 18.40 -17.16 21.73
C THR A 680 16.98 -17.45 22.26
N GLU A 681 16.27 -16.45 22.75
CA GLU A 681 14.85 -16.58 23.16
C GLU A 681 13.96 -17.04 21.99
N SER A 682 14.31 -16.66 20.75
CA SER A 682 13.60 -17.06 19.53
C SER A 682 13.92 -18.50 19.06
N GLY A 683 14.83 -19.20 19.74
CA GLY A 683 15.10 -20.63 19.52
C GLY A 683 16.38 -20.95 18.76
N TRP A 684 17.26 -19.99 18.49
CA TRP A 684 18.58 -20.25 17.92
C TRP A 684 19.65 -20.44 19.03
N SER A 685 20.61 -21.31 18.77
CA SER A 685 21.73 -21.51 19.67
C SER A 685 23.07 -21.52 18.93
N GLY A 686 24.17 -21.23 19.66
CA GLY A 686 25.51 -21.16 19.06
C GLY A 686 25.58 -20.12 17.93
N ILE A 687 24.99 -18.95 18.16
CA ILE A 687 24.89 -17.86 17.19
C ILE A 687 26.31 -17.33 16.93
N GLY A 688 26.72 -17.37 15.67
CA GLY A 688 27.95 -16.77 15.18
C GLY A 688 27.85 -15.26 14.96
N VAL A 689 28.76 -14.74 14.14
CA VAL A 689 28.75 -13.32 13.77
C VAL A 689 27.45 -12.96 13.09
N CYS A 690 26.76 -11.96 13.61
CA CYS A 690 25.57 -11.40 13.02
C CYS A 690 25.92 -10.24 12.09
N ARG A 691 25.30 -10.21 10.90
CA ARG A 691 25.40 -9.12 9.94
C ARG A 691 24.09 -8.36 9.88
N ASP A 692 24.11 -7.07 10.10
CA ASP A 692 23.03 -6.14 9.79
C ASP A 692 22.97 -5.95 8.27
N VAL A 693 21.94 -6.51 7.61
CA VAL A 693 21.86 -6.55 6.15
C VAL A 693 21.49 -5.19 5.56
N TRP A 694 20.78 -4.33 6.29
CA TRP A 694 20.50 -2.98 5.84
C TRP A 694 21.78 -2.13 5.81
N ARG A 695 22.58 -2.22 6.86
CA ARG A 695 23.85 -1.46 6.99
C ARG A 695 25.05 -2.18 6.36
N GLN A 696 24.87 -3.42 5.92
CA GLN A 696 25.91 -4.27 5.30
C GLN A 696 27.20 -4.35 6.12
N LYS A 697 27.07 -4.46 7.45
CA LYS A 697 28.17 -4.55 8.42
C LYS A 697 27.84 -5.51 9.56
N GLU A 698 28.87 -5.91 10.31
CA GLU A 698 28.63 -6.64 11.54
C GLU A 698 27.75 -5.84 12.49
N CYS A 699 26.77 -6.50 13.10
CA CYS A 699 25.90 -5.86 14.05
C CYS A 699 26.58 -5.67 15.40
N ARG A 700 26.14 -4.67 16.14
CA ARG A 700 26.56 -4.44 17.53
C ARG A 700 25.85 -5.44 18.44
N GLU A 701 26.41 -5.68 19.65
CA GLU A 701 25.77 -6.52 20.66
C GLU A 701 24.39 -5.99 21.06
N THR A 702 24.27 -4.66 21.19
CA THR A 702 23.02 -3.99 21.50
C THR A 702 22.62 -3.04 20.39
N ALA A 703 21.32 -2.90 20.18
CA ALA A 703 20.78 -1.99 19.19
C ALA A 703 19.51 -1.28 19.69
N ALA A 704 19.35 -0.03 19.24
CA ALA A 704 18.11 0.72 19.40
C ALA A 704 17.25 0.49 18.16
N ILE A 705 16.02 0.01 18.35
CA ILE A 705 15.02 -0.16 17.29
C ILE A 705 13.98 0.94 17.44
N PRO A 706 13.84 1.84 16.44
CA PRO A 706 12.84 2.88 16.45
C PRO A 706 11.41 2.33 16.59
N PRO A 707 10.42 3.18 16.92
CA PRO A 707 9.01 2.80 16.82
C PRO A 707 8.70 2.26 15.44
N HIS A 708 7.99 1.13 15.36
CA HIS A 708 7.65 0.41 14.13
C HIS A 708 8.85 0.03 13.23
N GLY A 709 10.07 0.15 13.77
CA GLY A 709 11.31 -0.13 13.05
C GLY A 709 11.74 -1.60 13.13
N VAL A 710 12.85 -1.91 12.44
CA VAL A 710 13.40 -3.26 12.32
C VAL A 710 14.92 -3.25 12.35
N ILE A 711 15.49 -4.35 12.86
CA ILE A 711 16.85 -4.78 12.54
C ILE A 711 16.73 -6.09 11.79
N MET A 712 17.24 -6.13 10.57
CA MET A 712 17.26 -7.34 9.75
C MET A 712 18.67 -7.92 9.72
N LEU A 713 18.77 -9.20 10.05
CA LEU A 713 20.02 -9.90 10.33
C LEU A 713 20.22 -11.10 9.42
N LYS A 714 21.48 -11.37 9.07
CA LYS A 714 21.94 -12.66 8.54
C LYS A 714 23.02 -13.23 9.47
N PHE A 715 22.93 -14.52 9.82
CA PHE A 715 23.86 -15.15 10.76
C PHE A 715 23.90 -16.66 10.60
N ASN A 716 24.95 -17.30 11.15
CA ASN A 716 25.05 -18.74 11.32
C ASN A 716 24.61 -19.13 12.74
N ALA A 717 23.96 -20.27 12.88
CA ALA A 717 23.65 -20.88 14.19
C ALA A 717 23.92 -22.39 14.14
N ILE A 718 24.25 -22.99 15.31
CA ILE A 718 24.51 -24.43 15.40
C ILE A 718 23.19 -25.18 15.32
N ASP A 719 22.19 -24.72 16.03
CA ASP A 719 20.83 -25.28 16.06
C ASP A 719 19.77 -24.21 15.96
N ALA A 720 18.65 -24.53 15.29
CA ALA A 720 17.38 -23.77 15.27
C ALA A 720 16.23 -24.70 15.65
N LYS A 721 15.37 -24.30 16.59
CA LYS A 721 14.19 -25.07 17.02
C LYS A 721 13.03 -24.93 16.03
#